data_a123f6eb8142bcea60b82492b2ecf9b3
#
_entry.id   a123f6eb8142bcea60b82492b2ecf9b3
#
_cell.length_a   1.000
_cell.length_b   1.000
_cell.length_c   1.000
_cell.angle_alpha   90.00
_cell.angle_beta   90.00
_cell.angle_gamma   90.00
#
_symmetry.space_group_name_H-M   'P 1'
#
loop_
_entity.id
_entity.type
_entity.pdbx_description
1 polymer ?
#
loop_
_entity_poly.entity_id
_entity_poly.type
_entity_poly.pdbx_seq_one_letter_code
_entity_poly.pdbx_strand_id
1 'polypeptide(L)'
;MFHRYLFLSLVGFALTPAAAAAQGAFGTSLAISGREVYVSQPGNAYAPGMVYVFRQDAKGAWRATKKLTRPGATNGDGFGSALALDGNTLLVGDAKADSESGVVYVFTRDASGAWHESGTIKPRERHPADAFGAGVVLSGNRAYVSTGVRGFGSMVFTRKSGAVYVFRNNAGTWAAETTLTPGDTLSNPTFGNAVAASGSRLMIASFRADSGNGAVYVFSRDASGAWKLDSRISPPGPITGRNSGFGSSLVLRGDSAFIGALNDRGAGAVWLFARDSTSGRWGPVTRTLPFDAGFGTRYGIALAEVGNELWVGADGANSFQGRVFRVTRDSTGFSSATKLGPERSTGDDQFGAKIAAATPSLIAISASNEDYGEGGVTLYSRRPSGTWAVAGHLIGDVSTLPALTGANRECTGGTVSIFDCNQVDLMSFLPVSAIGGKRGVQLSDVWGYNDPQNGHEIAIVGRVDGTAFVDISDPSHPVYLGDLPKTAGSPGSFWREIKTYKHYAFIVSDGARNHGMQIFDLDRLRGVRTPQTFTEDAHYGLAHSVHDIVADTASGFVYLTGSNSGGEMCGGGLHMVDVHDPLHPKFAGCFSDPQTGRQGTGYTHDAQCVVYHGPTTKYQGRQICFGWNETHLSIADVTDKSHPIAISRATYPNVGYAHQGWLTDDHRYAYEDDELDEISGLVDGTRTLIWDVSDLENPVLAGEYISKNKATDHNLWLVGNTMYQSNYVSGLRVLDITDRLHPKEIGFFDTHPVGPDEPGFEGTWGNYPFFKSGVVAVSSMGEGLFILKKHPTPPVP
;
A
#
# COMPACT_ATOMS: atom_id res chain seq x y z
N MET A 1 40.03 1.06 -30.53
CA MET A 1 38.59 0.98 -30.73
C MET A 1 37.95 0.71 -29.38
N PHE A 2 37.53 1.78 -28.69
CA PHE A 2 36.94 1.69 -27.35
C PHE A 2 35.42 1.60 -27.49
N HIS A 3 34.80 0.47 -27.10
CA HIS A 3 33.37 0.34 -26.95
C HIS A 3 33.00 0.79 -25.51
N ARG A 4 32.32 1.92 -25.43
CA ARG A 4 31.70 2.42 -24.21
C ARG A 4 30.44 1.57 -23.93
N TYR A 5 30.48 0.79 -22.87
CA TYR A 5 29.28 0.21 -22.30
C TYR A 5 28.51 1.31 -21.51
N LEU A 6 27.39 1.73 -22.08
CA LEU A 6 26.42 2.57 -21.42
C LEU A 6 25.60 1.65 -20.50
N PHE A 7 25.88 1.65 -19.21
CA PHE A 7 24.98 1.08 -18.22
C PHE A 7 23.74 2.00 -18.12
N LEU A 8 22.68 1.68 -18.85
CA LEU A 8 21.34 2.13 -18.48
C LEU A 8 20.90 1.32 -17.26
N SER A 9 21.01 1.91 -16.09
CA SER A 9 20.30 1.42 -14.91
C SER A 9 18.80 1.53 -15.17
N LEU A 10 18.18 0.42 -15.55
CA LEU A 10 16.73 0.26 -15.48
C LEU A 10 16.32 0.39 -14.00
N VAL A 11 15.74 1.51 -13.67
CA VAL A 11 14.88 1.62 -12.49
C VAL A 11 13.68 0.73 -12.84
N GLY A 12 13.71 -0.51 -12.35
CA GLY A 12 12.49 -1.26 -12.19
C GLY A 12 11.54 -0.35 -11.40
N PHE A 13 10.43 0.07 -11.98
CA PHE A 13 9.28 0.45 -11.20
C PHE A 13 8.88 -0.85 -10.50
N ALA A 14 9.42 -1.08 -9.29
CA ALA A 14 8.63 -1.78 -8.31
C ALA A 14 7.33 -0.97 -8.28
N LEU A 15 6.26 -1.56 -8.82
CA LEU A 15 4.92 -1.21 -8.43
C LEU A 15 4.93 -1.39 -6.91
N THR A 16 5.25 -0.32 -6.17
CA THR A 16 4.76 -0.26 -4.81
C THR A 16 3.27 -0.45 -5.00
N PRO A 17 2.66 -1.47 -4.42
CA PRO A 17 1.21 -1.56 -4.40
C PRO A 17 0.74 -0.16 -4.05
N ALA A 18 -0.21 0.38 -4.79
CA ALA A 18 -0.93 1.57 -4.39
C ALA A 18 -1.24 1.31 -2.93
N ALA A 19 -0.64 2.07 -2.01
CA ALA A 19 -0.60 1.71 -0.61
C ALA A 19 -2.00 1.26 -0.25
N ALA A 20 -2.16 -0.01 0.10
CA ALA A 20 -3.44 -0.59 0.50
C ALA A 20 -4.06 0.45 1.40
N ALA A 21 -5.27 0.88 1.14
CA ALA A 21 -5.84 2.12 1.65
C ALA A 21 -5.42 2.29 3.10
N ALA A 22 -4.59 3.28 3.39
CA ALA A 22 -3.71 3.31 4.54
C ALA A 22 -4.53 3.00 5.79
N GLN A 23 -4.32 1.84 6.34
CA GLN A 23 -5.05 1.41 7.52
C GLN A 23 -4.74 2.43 8.60
N GLY A 24 -5.75 3.25 8.95
CA GLY A 24 -5.61 4.27 9.96
C GLY A 24 -4.89 5.56 9.51
N ALA A 25 -3.71 5.50 8.92
CA ALA A 25 -2.88 6.64 8.53
C ALA A 25 -2.70 7.70 9.64
N PHE A 26 -2.47 7.25 10.87
CA PHE A 26 -2.26 8.12 12.03
C PHE A 26 -1.00 8.98 11.83
N GLY A 27 -1.12 10.28 12.03
CA GLY A 27 -0.02 11.23 11.77
C GLY A 27 -0.03 11.84 10.36
N THR A 28 -1.10 11.65 9.58
CA THR A 28 -1.29 12.30 8.27
C THR A 28 -1.14 13.81 8.36
N SER A 29 -1.68 14.42 9.41
CA SER A 29 -1.50 15.84 9.69
C SER A 29 -1.30 16.06 11.18
N LEU A 30 -0.48 17.07 11.50
CA LEU A 30 -0.05 17.38 12.86
C LEU A 30 -0.25 18.86 13.17
N ALA A 31 -0.68 19.18 14.37
CA ALA A 31 -0.65 20.54 14.91
C ALA A 31 -0.25 20.51 16.40
N ILE A 32 0.37 21.58 16.88
CA ILE A 32 0.76 21.73 18.30
C ILE A 32 0.29 23.08 18.80
N SER A 33 -0.30 23.13 19.98
CA SER A 33 -0.61 24.37 20.70
C SER A 33 -0.30 24.23 22.19
N GLY A 34 0.67 24.98 22.67
CA GLY A 34 1.13 24.88 24.05
C GLY A 34 1.63 23.47 24.40
N ARG A 35 0.90 22.78 25.28
CA ARG A 35 1.19 21.40 25.70
C ARG A 35 0.24 20.36 25.08
N GLU A 36 -0.42 20.71 24.01
CA GLU A 36 -1.34 19.82 23.29
C GLU A 36 -0.78 19.48 21.92
N VAL A 37 -0.90 18.23 21.58
CA VAL A 37 -0.56 17.70 20.25
C VAL A 37 -1.82 17.16 19.60
N TYR A 38 -2.10 17.64 18.41
CA TYR A 38 -3.23 17.22 17.58
C TYR A 38 -2.69 16.34 16.47
N VAL A 39 -3.24 15.15 16.38
CA VAL A 39 -2.81 14.15 15.39
C VAL A 39 -4.04 13.66 14.67
N SER A 40 -4.04 13.75 13.35
CA SER A 40 -5.13 13.22 12.55
C SER A 40 -4.91 11.75 12.18
N GLN A 41 -6.01 11.06 12.06
CA GLN A 41 -6.16 9.73 11.50
C GLN A 41 -7.38 9.78 10.57
N PRO A 42 -7.20 10.00 9.25
CA PRO A 42 -8.29 10.33 8.34
C PRO A 42 -9.24 9.16 8.05
N GLY A 43 -9.10 8.09 8.77
CA GLY A 43 -9.97 6.94 8.72
C GLY A 43 -9.41 5.82 7.86
N ASN A 44 -9.67 4.63 8.31
CA ASN A 44 -9.57 3.41 7.52
C ASN A 44 -10.96 3.02 7.01
N ALA A 45 -11.04 1.94 6.26
CA ALA A 45 -12.28 1.44 5.70
C ALA A 45 -13.37 1.15 6.76
N TYR A 46 -13.00 0.85 8.01
CA TYR A 46 -13.90 0.38 9.08
C TYR A 46 -14.07 1.38 10.23
N ALA A 47 -13.53 2.58 10.11
CA ALA A 47 -13.71 3.64 11.11
C ALA A 47 -13.83 5.01 10.45
N PRO A 48 -14.55 5.95 11.08
CA PRO A 48 -14.54 7.33 10.63
C PRO A 48 -13.18 7.98 10.91
N GLY A 49 -12.86 9.02 10.13
CA GLY A 49 -11.72 9.86 10.39
C GLY A 49 -11.79 10.54 11.77
N MET A 50 -10.63 10.69 12.41
CA MET A 50 -10.51 11.24 13.76
C MET A 50 -9.36 12.22 13.88
N VAL A 51 -9.51 13.17 14.81
CA VAL A 51 -8.43 14.00 15.31
C VAL A 51 -8.26 13.76 16.80
N TYR A 52 -7.13 13.23 17.18
CA TYR A 52 -6.75 13.00 18.57
C TYR A 52 -6.13 14.24 19.18
N VAL A 53 -6.52 14.56 20.42
CA VAL A 53 -5.87 15.60 21.22
C VAL A 53 -5.13 14.94 22.36
N PHE A 54 -3.80 15.00 22.31
CA PHE A 54 -2.93 14.44 23.33
C PHE A 54 -2.45 15.51 24.30
N ARG A 55 -2.39 15.15 25.60
CA ARG A 55 -1.78 15.96 26.68
C ARG A 55 -0.91 15.08 27.54
N GLN A 56 0.08 15.69 28.19
CA GLN A 56 0.83 15.01 29.25
C GLN A 56 0.01 14.93 30.53
N ASP A 57 -0.05 13.76 31.13
CA ASP A 57 -0.58 13.57 32.48
C ASP A 57 0.41 14.06 33.58
N ALA A 58 -0.01 14.00 34.83
CA ALA A 58 0.82 14.44 35.96
C ALA A 58 2.15 13.64 36.13
N LYS A 59 2.26 12.47 35.50
CA LYS A 59 3.43 11.60 35.51
C LYS A 59 4.33 11.81 34.27
N GLY A 60 3.95 12.75 33.39
CA GLY A 60 4.66 13.06 32.14
C GLY A 60 4.34 12.13 30.96
N ALA A 61 3.41 11.17 31.12
CA ALA A 61 2.98 10.31 30.02
C ALA A 61 1.96 11.04 29.13
N TRP A 62 2.11 10.88 27.81
CA TRP A 62 1.17 11.42 26.82
C TRP A 62 -0.08 10.55 26.72
N ARG A 63 -1.26 11.16 26.82
CA ARG A 63 -2.56 10.48 26.74
C ARG A 63 -3.48 11.22 25.79
N ALA A 64 -4.22 10.46 24.97
CA ALA A 64 -5.36 11.01 24.22
C ALA A 64 -6.45 11.44 25.21
N THR A 65 -6.71 12.73 25.29
CA THR A 65 -7.73 13.29 26.20
C THR A 65 -9.04 13.56 25.48
N LYS A 66 -9.03 13.69 24.16
CA LYS A 66 -10.21 13.90 23.32
C LYS A 66 -9.97 13.28 21.94
N LYS A 67 -11.06 12.78 21.34
CA LYS A 67 -11.16 12.42 19.93
C LYS A 67 -12.25 13.28 19.31
N LEU A 68 -11.94 13.92 18.19
CA LEU A 68 -12.88 14.74 17.42
C LEU A 68 -13.21 13.99 16.13
N THR A 69 -14.50 13.98 15.78
CA THR A 69 -15.04 13.45 14.52
C THR A 69 -15.97 14.50 13.91
N ARG A 70 -16.30 14.37 12.65
CA ARG A 70 -17.34 15.21 12.04
C ARG A 70 -18.74 14.78 12.49
N PRO A 71 -19.75 15.67 12.45
CA PRO A 71 -21.15 15.27 12.57
C PRO A 71 -21.56 14.30 11.46
N GLY A 72 -22.28 13.25 11.83
CA GLY A 72 -22.66 12.21 10.87
C GLY A 72 -21.47 11.46 10.27
N ALA A 73 -20.43 11.25 11.06
CA ALA A 73 -19.23 10.51 10.65
C ALA A 73 -19.58 9.12 10.11
N THR A 74 -18.93 8.73 9.03
CA THR A 74 -19.09 7.43 8.37
C THR A 74 -17.72 6.77 8.20
N ASN A 75 -17.68 5.47 8.15
CA ASN A 75 -16.45 4.73 7.88
C ASN A 75 -15.82 5.20 6.58
N GLY A 76 -14.50 5.24 6.55
CA GLY A 76 -13.75 5.64 5.36
C GLY A 76 -13.87 7.11 4.96
N ASP A 77 -14.52 7.96 5.77
CA ASP A 77 -14.53 9.40 5.50
C ASP A 77 -13.12 9.99 5.62
N GLY A 78 -12.87 11.07 4.93
CA GLY A 78 -11.55 11.71 4.87
C GLY A 78 -11.31 12.74 5.97
N PHE A 79 -12.10 12.75 7.06
CA PHE A 79 -11.98 13.73 8.14
C PHE A 79 -10.62 13.62 8.82
N GLY A 80 -9.87 14.72 8.81
CA GLY A 80 -8.48 14.75 9.27
C GLY A 80 -7.45 14.76 8.13
N SER A 81 -7.87 14.87 6.86
CA SER A 81 -6.95 15.00 5.71
C SER A 81 -5.92 16.12 5.91
N ALA A 82 -6.29 17.20 6.56
CA ALA A 82 -5.42 18.30 6.94
C ALA A 82 -5.88 18.98 8.23
N LEU A 83 -4.93 19.52 8.99
CA LEU A 83 -5.19 20.28 10.22
C LEU A 83 -4.54 21.66 10.14
N ALA A 84 -5.25 22.68 10.61
CA ALA A 84 -4.67 23.98 10.92
C ALA A 84 -5.23 24.52 12.23
N LEU A 85 -4.36 24.96 13.12
CA LEU A 85 -4.69 25.40 14.45
C LEU A 85 -4.08 26.79 14.73
N ASP A 86 -4.92 27.73 15.15
CA ASP A 86 -4.49 29.05 15.64
C ASP A 86 -5.38 29.48 16.80
N GLY A 87 -4.79 29.63 17.98
CA GLY A 87 -5.50 29.98 19.20
C GLY A 87 -6.61 28.98 19.55
N ASN A 88 -7.86 29.46 19.55
CA ASN A 88 -9.06 28.69 19.85
C ASN A 88 -9.81 28.19 18.60
N THR A 89 -9.19 28.24 17.42
CA THR A 89 -9.79 27.76 16.17
C THR A 89 -8.99 26.61 15.60
N LEU A 90 -9.64 25.47 15.36
CA LEU A 90 -9.08 24.31 14.67
C LEU A 90 -9.89 24.09 13.38
N LEU A 91 -9.22 24.04 12.26
CA LEU A 91 -9.78 23.67 10.97
C LEU A 91 -9.36 22.23 10.66
N VAL A 92 -10.33 21.42 10.26
CA VAL A 92 -10.11 20.01 9.90
C VAL A 92 -10.64 19.76 8.50
N GLY A 93 -9.76 19.41 7.58
CA GLY A 93 -10.12 19.04 6.21
C GLY A 93 -10.73 17.64 6.16
N ASP A 94 -11.74 17.47 5.31
CA ASP A 94 -12.31 16.20 4.89
C ASP A 94 -12.39 16.21 3.36
N ALA A 95 -11.34 15.73 2.74
CA ALA A 95 -11.17 15.79 1.30
C ALA A 95 -12.08 14.82 0.53
N LYS A 96 -12.61 13.78 1.22
CA LYS A 96 -13.52 12.78 0.64
C LYS A 96 -15.00 13.16 0.79
N ALA A 97 -15.33 14.15 1.62
CA ALA A 97 -16.72 14.55 1.86
C ALA A 97 -17.44 14.96 0.57
N ASP A 98 -18.76 14.72 0.53
CA ASP A 98 -19.67 15.16 -0.54
C ASP A 98 -19.18 14.69 -1.95
N SER A 99 -18.94 13.39 -2.12
CA SER A 99 -18.42 12.79 -3.36
C SER A 99 -17.08 13.39 -3.79
N GLU A 100 -16.13 13.45 -2.86
CA GLU A 100 -14.79 14.00 -3.04
C GLU A 100 -14.73 15.49 -3.47
N SER A 101 -15.85 16.22 -3.35
CA SER A 101 -15.83 17.69 -3.50
C SER A 101 -15.08 18.35 -2.35
N GLY A 102 -15.11 17.71 -1.18
CA GLY A 102 -14.41 18.12 0.04
C GLY A 102 -15.10 19.20 0.87
N VAL A 103 -14.80 19.17 2.17
CA VAL A 103 -15.31 20.12 3.18
C VAL A 103 -14.22 20.42 4.20
N VAL A 104 -14.21 21.61 4.77
CA VAL A 104 -13.41 21.92 5.97
C VAL A 104 -14.35 22.18 7.14
N TYR A 105 -14.20 21.41 8.21
CA TYR A 105 -14.94 21.58 9.47
C TYR A 105 -14.22 22.56 10.37
N VAL A 106 -14.98 23.43 11.02
CA VAL A 106 -14.50 24.46 11.95
C VAL A 106 -14.84 24.03 13.37
N PHE A 107 -13.82 23.89 14.19
CA PHE A 107 -13.99 23.68 15.63
C PHE A 107 -13.51 24.91 16.39
N THR A 108 -14.25 25.30 17.41
CA THR A 108 -13.87 26.38 18.33
C THR A 108 -13.76 25.85 19.75
N ARG A 109 -12.80 26.40 20.49
CA ARG A 109 -12.59 26.07 21.89
C ARG A 109 -13.34 27.07 22.78
N ASP A 110 -14.14 26.55 23.68
CA ASP A 110 -14.83 27.35 24.66
C ASP A 110 -13.94 27.74 25.88
N ALA A 111 -14.50 28.51 26.83
CA ALA A 111 -13.81 28.94 28.02
C ALA A 111 -13.41 27.79 28.97
N SER A 112 -14.05 26.64 28.87
CA SER A 112 -13.69 25.43 29.62
C SER A 112 -12.53 24.65 29.00
N GLY A 113 -12.15 25.03 27.77
CA GLY A 113 -11.12 24.32 26.97
C GLY A 113 -11.70 23.16 26.17
N ALA A 114 -13.01 23.02 26.07
CA ALA A 114 -13.67 21.99 25.26
C ALA A 114 -13.78 22.44 23.79
N TRP A 115 -13.56 21.50 22.87
CA TRP A 115 -13.74 21.71 21.43
C TRP A 115 -15.18 21.40 21.00
N HIS A 116 -15.79 22.31 20.25
CA HIS A 116 -17.12 22.16 19.66
C HIS A 116 -17.04 22.50 18.18
N GLU A 117 -17.70 21.72 17.33
CA GLU A 117 -17.90 22.10 15.94
C GLU A 117 -18.76 23.36 15.90
N SER A 118 -18.30 24.35 15.14
CA SER A 118 -18.94 25.67 15.02
C SER A 118 -19.35 26.03 13.59
N GLY A 119 -19.09 25.16 12.64
CA GLY A 119 -19.50 25.34 11.24
C GLY A 119 -18.63 24.64 10.24
N THR A 120 -18.90 24.91 8.97
CA THR A 120 -18.14 24.37 7.83
C THR A 120 -17.73 25.45 6.84
N ILE A 121 -16.63 25.19 6.12
CA ILE A 121 -16.17 26.00 5.00
C ILE A 121 -16.28 25.15 3.74
N LYS A 122 -16.95 25.69 2.72
CA LYS A 122 -17.15 25.04 1.40
C LYS A 122 -16.89 26.06 0.28
N PRO A 123 -16.35 25.64 -0.87
CA PRO A 123 -16.26 26.55 -2.03
C PRO A 123 -17.65 26.84 -2.60
N ARG A 124 -17.78 27.97 -3.30
CA ARG A 124 -19.06 28.35 -3.95
C ARG A 124 -19.43 27.38 -5.08
N GLU A 125 -18.44 27.07 -5.92
CA GLU A 125 -18.57 26.07 -6.98
C GLU A 125 -17.92 24.78 -6.50
N ARG A 126 -18.63 23.69 -6.63
CA ARG A 126 -18.22 22.38 -6.14
C ARG A 126 -18.17 21.41 -7.30
N HIS A 127 -17.04 20.78 -7.47
CA HIS A 127 -16.90 19.75 -8.49
C HIS A 127 -16.48 18.43 -7.82
N PRO A 128 -17.05 17.31 -8.26
CA PRO A 128 -16.58 15.98 -7.81
C PRO A 128 -15.06 15.86 -8.01
N ALA A 129 -14.40 15.19 -7.09
CA ALA A 129 -12.95 14.95 -7.09
C ALA A 129 -12.05 16.21 -6.96
N ASP A 130 -12.60 17.37 -6.52
CA ASP A 130 -11.78 18.55 -6.18
C ASP A 130 -10.96 18.35 -4.91
N ALA A 131 -11.37 17.45 -4.04
CA ALA A 131 -10.74 17.16 -2.75
C ALA A 131 -10.40 18.45 -1.97
N PHE A 132 -11.34 19.39 -1.90
CA PHE A 132 -11.21 20.65 -1.15
C PHE A 132 -10.97 20.32 0.34
N GLY A 133 -9.98 20.93 0.95
CA GLY A 133 -9.57 20.63 2.33
C GLY A 133 -8.44 19.59 2.41
N ALA A 134 -7.86 19.16 1.29
CA ALA A 134 -6.65 18.33 1.29
C ALA A 134 -5.43 19.05 1.92
N GLY A 135 -5.42 20.38 1.87
CA GLY A 135 -4.48 21.22 2.61
C GLY A 135 -5.19 22.41 3.22
N VAL A 136 -4.86 22.73 4.46
CA VAL A 136 -5.45 23.85 5.21
C VAL A 136 -4.34 24.62 5.94
N VAL A 137 -4.36 25.95 5.82
CA VAL A 137 -3.48 26.83 6.58
C VAL A 137 -4.33 27.92 7.22
N LEU A 138 -4.11 28.18 8.51
CA LEU A 138 -4.78 29.21 9.27
C LEU A 138 -3.75 30.26 9.70
N SER A 139 -4.03 31.53 9.42
CA SER A 139 -3.17 32.65 9.82
C SER A 139 -4.03 33.85 10.22
N GLY A 140 -4.12 34.09 11.52
CA GLY A 140 -5.00 35.11 12.09
C GLY A 140 -6.47 34.85 11.72
N ASN A 141 -7.11 35.80 11.06
CA ASN A 141 -8.52 35.66 10.66
C ASN A 141 -8.71 35.10 9.24
N ARG A 142 -7.74 34.41 8.67
CA ARG A 142 -7.83 33.82 7.32
C ARG A 142 -7.50 32.37 7.27
N ALA A 143 -8.32 31.62 6.52
CA ALA A 143 -8.06 30.26 6.13
C ALA A 143 -7.69 30.18 4.63
N TYR A 144 -6.66 29.42 4.34
CA TYR A 144 -6.22 29.12 2.98
C TYR A 144 -6.42 27.61 2.79
N VAL A 145 -7.31 27.26 1.86
CA VAL A 145 -7.73 25.88 1.64
C VAL A 145 -7.38 25.46 0.24
N SER A 146 -6.56 24.44 0.11
CA SER A 146 -6.21 23.89 -1.20
C SER A 146 -7.14 22.76 -1.63
N THR A 147 -7.29 22.64 -2.95
CA THR A 147 -7.82 21.40 -3.55
C THR A 147 -6.75 20.33 -3.55
N GLY A 148 -7.18 19.07 -3.50
CA GLY A 148 -6.26 17.93 -3.44
C GLY A 148 -5.58 17.68 -4.78
N VAL A 149 -4.40 17.08 -4.66
CA VAL A 149 -3.77 16.31 -5.71
C VAL A 149 -4.04 14.86 -5.35
N ARG A 150 -4.71 14.09 -6.19
CA ARG A 150 -4.80 12.63 -5.97
C ARG A 150 -3.39 12.08 -5.86
N GLY A 151 -3.18 11.23 -4.86
CA GLY A 151 -1.88 10.83 -4.35
C GLY A 151 -0.90 10.26 -5.38
N PHE A 152 0.31 10.01 -4.93
CA PHE A 152 1.35 9.25 -5.62
C PHE A 152 0.83 7.84 -6.00
N GLY A 153 0.28 7.67 -7.18
CA GLY A 153 -0.32 6.40 -7.64
C GLY A 153 -1.45 6.60 -8.63
N SER A 154 -2.28 7.64 -8.47
CA SER A 154 -3.28 7.95 -9.47
C SER A 154 -2.67 8.79 -10.60
N MET A 155 -2.58 8.24 -11.80
CA MET A 155 -2.14 8.97 -13.01
C MET A 155 -3.25 9.86 -13.60
N VAL A 156 -4.43 9.89 -13.02
CA VAL A 156 -5.57 10.67 -13.51
C VAL A 156 -5.71 11.94 -12.70
N PHE A 157 -5.29 13.06 -13.29
CA PHE A 157 -5.56 14.38 -12.76
C PHE A 157 -6.90 14.87 -13.34
N THR A 158 -7.91 14.98 -12.52
CA THR A 158 -9.25 15.45 -12.93
C THR A 158 -9.30 16.95 -13.25
N ARG A 159 -8.30 17.71 -12.78
CA ARG A 159 -8.14 19.15 -13.07
C ARG A 159 -6.85 19.46 -13.80
N LYS A 160 -6.92 20.44 -14.71
CA LYS A 160 -5.71 21.03 -15.36
C LYS A 160 -4.84 21.80 -14.37
N SER A 161 -5.40 22.40 -13.31
CA SER A 161 -4.67 23.14 -12.28
C SER A 161 -5.37 23.05 -10.93
N GLY A 162 -4.58 22.93 -9.85
CA GLY A 162 -5.03 23.11 -8.48
C GLY A 162 -5.45 24.57 -8.21
N ALA A 163 -6.12 24.80 -7.06
CA ALA A 163 -6.54 26.11 -6.59
C ALA A 163 -6.34 26.25 -5.07
N VAL A 164 -6.15 27.48 -4.61
CA VAL A 164 -6.17 27.82 -3.19
C VAL A 164 -7.26 28.85 -2.94
N TYR A 165 -8.23 28.48 -2.13
CA TYR A 165 -9.34 29.33 -1.73
C TYR A 165 -8.99 30.09 -0.46
N VAL A 166 -9.27 31.39 -0.44
CA VAL A 166 -9.07 32.26 0.72
C VAL A 166 -10.41 32.58 1.35
N PHE A 167 -10.53 32.28 2.63
CA PHE A 167 -11.69 32.62 3.45
C PHE A 167 -11.28 33.56 4.56
N ARG A 168 -12.20 34.46 4.92
CA ARG A 168 -12.03 35.40 6.04
C ARG A 168 -13.05 35.11 7.13
N ASN A 169 -12.56 35.04 8.34
CA ASN A 169 -13.42 34.95 9.53
C ASN A 169 -13.91 36.35 9.94
N ASN A 170 -15.22 36.52 9.94
CA ASN A 170 -15.90 37.73 10.41
C ASN A 170 -16.73 37.36 11.66
N ALA A 171 -16.13 37.49 12.85
CA ALA A 171 -16.76 37.19 14.13
C ALA A 171 -17.40 35.78 14.21
N GLY A 172 -16.69 34.74 13.75
CA GLY A 172 -17.16 33.35 13.77
C GLY A 172 -17.75 32.85 12.46
N THR A 173 -18.09 33.77 11.54
CA THR A 173 -18.62 33.40 10.21
C THR A 173 -17.52 33.44 9.15
N TRP A 174 -17.28 32.35 8.46
CA TRP A 174 -16.29 32.25 7.39
C TRP A 174 -16.91 32.63 6.04
N ALA A 175 -16.37 33.65 5.41
CA ALA A 175 -16.80 34.13 4.10
C ALA A 175 -15.68 33.97 3.06
N ALA A 176 -16.04 33.55 1.84
CA ALA A 176 -15.09 33.48 0.73
C ALA A 176 -14.59 34.88 0.38
N GLU A 177 -13.26 35.06 0.33
CA GLU A 177 -12.59 36.32 -0.05
C GLU A 177 -12.16 36.25 -1.51
N THR A 178 -11.42 35.23 -1.92
CA THR A 178 -10.98 35.02 -3.31
C THR A 178 -10.52 33.59 -3.56
N THR A 179 -10.31 33.26 -4.83
CA THR A 179 -9.65 32.02 -5.27
C THR A 179 -8.36 32.37 -5.99
N LEU A 180 -7.24 31.78 -5.57
CA LEU A 180 -5.92 31.97 -6.15
C LEU A 180 -5.59 30.79 -7.08
N THR A 181 -5.12 31.12 -8.27
CA THR A 181 -4.66 30.17 -9.29
C THR A 181 -3.27 30.60 -9.78
N PRO A 182 -2.50 29.72 -10.45
CA PRO A 182 -1.15 30.06 -10.91
C PRO A 182 -1.11 31.22 -11.92
N GLY A 183 -2.23 31.55 -12.58
CA GLY A 183 -2.29 32.65 -13.53
C GLY A 183 -1.61 32.38 -14.88
N ASP A 184 -0.99 31.23 -15.04
CA ASP A 184 -0.40 30.80 -16.31
C ASP A 184 -1.35 29.82 -17.03
N THR A 185 -1.11 29.63 -18.33
CA THR A 185 -1.91 28.75 -19.18
C THR A 185 -1.46 27.27 -19.10
N LEU A 186 -0.42 27.01 -18.31
CA LEU A 186 0.16 25.68 -18.17
C LEU A 186 -0.68 24.85 -17.19
N SER A 187 -0.69 23.54 -17.40
CA SER A 187 -1.29 22.62 -16.44
C SER A 187 -0.44 22.55 -15.18
N ASN A 188 -1.00 22.98 -14.05
CA ASN A 188 -0.37 22.95 -12.74
C ASN A 188 -1.23 22.16 -11.74
N PRO A 189 -1.41 20.84 -11.95
CA PRO A 189 -2.34 20.04 -11.14
C PRO A 189 -1.95 19.99 -9.66
N THR A 190 -0.69 20.25 -9.32
CA THR A 190 -0.18 20.26 -7.95
C THR A 190 -0.11 21.65 -7.30
N PHE A 191 -0.69 22.68 -7.92
CA PHE A 191 -0.75 24.00 -7.29
C PHE A 191 -1.58 23.95 -6.00
N GLY A 192 -0.97 24.34 -4.90
CA GLY A 192 -1.56 24.25 -3.56
C GLY A 192 -1.06 23.03 -2.74
N ASN A 193 -0.12 22.23 -3.26
CA ASN A 193 0.44 21.10 -2.52
C ASN A 193 1.14 21.50 -1.21
N ALA A 194 1.73 22.71 -1.17
CA ALA A 194 2.23 23.34 0.05
C ALA A 194 1.86 24.82 0.03
N VAL A 195 1.42 25.31 1.16
CA VAL A 195 0.98 26.69 1.35
C VAL A 195 1.61 27.22 2.64
N ALA A 196 2.19 28.41 2.60
CA ALA A 196 2.75 29.08 3.76
C ALA A 196 2.36 30.57 3.77
N ALA A 197 1.84 31.03 4.91
CA ALA A 197 1.36 32.39 5.10
C ALA A 197 2.19 33.13 6.15
N SER A 198 2.50 34.41 5.89
CA SER A 198 3.17 35.29 6.87
C SER A 198 2.73 36.75 6.64
N GLY A 199 1.92 37.27 7.55
CA GLY A 199 1.37 38.64 7.46
C GLY A 199 0.48 38.82 6.23
N SER A 200 0.90 39.71 5.32
CA SER A 200 0.18 39.99 4.05
C SER A 200 0.69 39.13 2.88
N ARG A 201 1.63 38.18 3.12
CA ARG A 201 2.21 37.34 2.08
C ARG A 201 1.75 35.91 2.18
N LEU A 202 1.65 35.27 1.02
CA LEU A 202 1.28 33.87 0.86
C LEU A 202 2.20 33.24 -0.19
N MET A 203 2.82 32.12 0.13
CA MET A 203 3.52 31.29 -0.84
C MET A 203 2.71 30.03 -1.11
N ILE A 204 2.53 29.70 -2.38
CA ILE A 204 1.81 28.53 -2.88
C ILE A 204 2.73 27.76 -3.81
N ALA A 205 2.98 26.50 -3.50
CA ALA A 205 3.84 25.66 -4.32
C ALA A 205 3.05 24.82 -5.32
N SER A 206 3.75 24.45 -6.39
CA SER A 206 3.36 23.43 -7.35
C SER A 206 4.60 22.60 -7.70
N PHE A 207 4.83 21.49 -7.00
CA PHE A 207 6.09 20.73 -7.13
C PHE A 207 6.22 19.99 -8.47
N ARG A 208 5.13 19.85 -9.23
CA ARG A 208 5.13 19.28 -10.60
C ARG A 208 5.04 20.33 -11.71
N ALA A 209 5.04 21.61 -11.39
CA ALA A 209 5.15 22.67 -12.40
C ALA A 209 6.43 22.47 -13.25
N ASP A 210 6.45 23.00 -14.47
CA ASP A 210 7.60 22.96 -15.39
C ASP A 210 8.13 21.51 -15.59
N SER A 211 7.21 20.60 -15.96
CA SER A 211 7.54 19.19 -16.18
C SER A 211 8.21 18.51 -14.97
N GLY A 212 7.77 18.87 -13.75
CA GLY A 212 8.22 18.29 -12.51
C GLY A 212 9.38 19.00 -11.82
N ASN A 213 9.88 20.09 -12.40
CA ASN A 213 10.93 20.90 -11.77
C ASN A 213 10.42 21.63 -10.54
N GLY A 214 9.14 22.00 -10.56
CA GLY A 214 8.46 22.68 -9.48
C GLY A 214 8.58 24.20 -9.55
N ALA A 215 7.64 24.88 -8.91
CA ALA A 215 7.62 26.34 -8.76
C ALA A 215 6.93 26.76 -7.46
N VAL A 216 7.26 27.95 -6.97
CA VAL A 216 6.57 28.60 -5.86
C VAL A 216 6.06 29.96 -6.32
N TYR A 217 4.77 30.20 -6.13
CA TYR A 217 4.08 31.44 -6.47
C TYR A 217 3.92 32.29 -5.22
N VAL A 218 4.35 33.53 -5.27
CA VAL A 218 4.27 34.48 -4.18
C VAL A 218 3.15 35.45 -4.42
N PHE A 219 2.16 35.45 -3.55
CA PHE A 219 1.06 36.43 -3.56
C PHE A 219 1.22 37.41 -2.41
N SER A 220 0.86 38.64 -2.64
CA SER A 220 0.72 39.66 -1.59
C SER A 220 -0.66 40.28 -1.59
N ARG A 221 -1.05 40.73 -0.42
CA ARG A 221 -2.30 41.49 -0.23
C ARG A 221 -1.98 42.93 -0.09
N ASP A 222 -2.54 43.76 -0.98
CA ASP A 222 -2.35 45.19 -0.98
C ASP A 222 -3.18 45.92 0.13
N ALA A 223 -3.03 47.21 0.24
CA ALA A 223 -3.75 48.04 1.21
C ALA A 223 -5.27 48.02 1.05
N SER A 224 -5.78 47.74 -0.15
CA SER A 224 -7.22 47.58 -0.39
C SER A 224 -7.74 46.21 0.05
N GLY A 225 -6.84 45.27 0.37
CA GLY A 225 -7.16 43.90 0.74
C GLY A 225 -7.15 42.94 -0.44
N ALA A 226 -6.87 43.40 -1.65
CA ALA A 226 -6.83 42.55 -2.84
C ALA A 226 -5.53 41.72 -2.92
N TRP A 227 -5.67 40.46 -3.32
CA TRP A 227 -4.55 39.56 -3.53
C TRP A 227 -4.00 39.69 -4.95
N LYS A 228 -2.69 39.81 -5.09
CA LYS A 228 -1.97 39.90 -6.35
C LYS A 228 -0.83 38.92 -6.39
N LEU A 229 -0.57 38.30 -7.54
CA LEU A 229 0.63 37.51 -7.80
C LEU A 229 1.81 38.50 -7.97
N ASP A 230 2.76 38.49 -7.04
CA ASP A 230 3.94 39.35 -7.06
C ASP A 230 5.08 38.73 -7.86
N SER A 231 5.33 37.44 -7.69
CA SER A 231 6.44 36.75 -8.34
C SER A 231 6.24 35.26 -8.39
N ARG A 232 7.00 34.64 -9.27
CA ARG A 232 7.15 33.18 -9.36
C ARG A 232 8.62 32.85 -9.14
N ILE A 233 8.88 31.92 -8.23
CA ILE A 233 10.21 31.42 -7.87
C ILE A 233 10.38 30.05 -8.52
N SER A 234 11.45 29.89 -9.29
CA SER A 234 11.89 28.61 -9.87
C SER A 234 13.15 28.12 -9.18
N PRO A 235 13.47 26.82 -9.22
CA PRO A 235 14.72 26.29 -8.64
C PRO A 235 15.92 26.95 -9.31
N PRO A 236 16.95 27.32 -8.51
CA PRO A 236 18.14 28.00 -9.04
C PRO A 236 19.04 27.04 -9.83
N GLY A 237 19.53 27.51 -11.00
CA GLY A 237 20.52 26.83 -11.81
C GLY A 237 19.96 25.74 -12.75
N PRO A 238 20.86 25.11 -13.54
CA PRO A 238 20.43 24.03 -14.42
C PRO A 238 19.96 22.82 -13.62
N ILE A 239 18.77 22.35 -13.92
CA ILE A 239 18.17 21.19 -13.27
C ILE A 239 18.85 19.94 -13.84
N THR A 240 19.66 19.28 -13.02
CA THR A 240 20.28 18.01 -13.35
C THR A 240 19.35 16.90 -12.88
N GLY A 241 18.59 16.33 -13.77
CA GLY A 241 17.62 15.28 -13.49
C GLY A 241 16.17 15.70 -13.69
N ARG A 242 15.30 14.75 -13.98
CA ARG A 242 13.85 14.98 -14.10
C ARG A 242 13.24 15.06 -12.71
N ASN A 243 12.30 16.00 -12.51
CA ASN A 243 11.46 16.11 -11.31
C ASN A 243 12.20 16.47 -10.00
N SER A 244 12.79 17.69 -9.90
CA SER A 244 13.42 18.13 -8.64
C SER A 244 12.45 18.18 -7.45
N GLY A 245 11.15 18.34 -7.70
CA GLY A 245 10.14 18.46 -6.66
C GLY A 245 10.27 19.74 -5.84
N PHE A 246 10.80 20.83 -6.44
CA PHE A 246 10.92 22.14 -5.78
C PHE A 246 9.54 22.67 -5.39
N GLY A 247 9.37 23.01 -4.11
CA GLY A 247 8.08 23.36 -3.53
C GLY A 247 7.37 22.16 -2.88
N SER A 248 8.05 21.04 -2.65
CA SER A 248 7.48 19.92 -1.90
C SER A 248 7.02 20.30 -0.50
N SER A 249 7.73 21.23 0.14
CA SER A 249 7.39 21.82 1.44
C SER A 249 7.79 23.29 1.51
N LEU A 250 7.13 24.05 2.38
CA LEU A 250 7.35 25.48 2.53
C LEU A 250 7.33 25.90 4.00
N VAL A 251 8.26 26.78 4.37
CA VAL A 251 8.19 27.62 5.60
C VAL A 251 8.43 29.05 5.19
N LEU A 252 7.49 29.96 5.53
CA LEU A 252 7.58 31.38 5.24
C LEU A 252 7.62 32.18 6.55
N ARG A 253 8.64 33.00 6.72
CA ARG A 253 8.80 33.86 7.91
C ARG A 253 9.27 35.24 7.49
N GLY A 254 8.35 36.21 7.40
CA GLY A 254 8.64 37.56 6.96
C GLY A 254 9.23 37.57 5.54
N ASP A 255 10.49 38.03 5.45
CA ASP A 255 11.26 38.13 4.20
C ASP A 255 12.17 36.91 3.95
N SER A 256 12.01 35.81 4.68
CA SER A 256 12.75 34.57 4.48
C SER A 256 11.82 33.39 4.18
N ALA A 257 12.22 32.50 3.29
CA ALA A 257 11.48 31.27 2.96
C ALA A 257 12.42 30.08 2.83
N PHE A 258 12.02 28.95 3.43
CA PHE A 258 12.64 27.66 3.19
C PHE A 258 11.76 26.87 2.25
N ILE A 259 12.34 26.34 1.19
CA ILE A 259 11.65 25.62 0.10
C ILE A 259 12.30 24.25 -0.06
N GLY A 260 11.55 23.18 0.19
CA GLY A 260 11.98 21.82 -0.02
C GLY A 260 11.96 21.46 -1.52
N ALA A 261 12.89 20.60 -1.93
CA ALA A 261 13.02 20.05 -3.27
C ALA A 261 13.39 18.56 -3.13
N LEU A 262 12.38 17.73 -2.89
CA LEU A 262 12.52 16.35 -2.39
C LEU A 262 13.34 15.40 -3.27
N ASN A 263 13.51 15.73 -4.56
CA ASN A 263 14.27 14.93 -5.54
C ASN A 263 15.46 15.70 -6.14
N ASP A 264 15.82 16.88 -5.63
CA ASP A 264 16.98 17.61 -6.14
C ASP A 264 18.22 16.69 -6.14
N ARG A 265 18.81 16.46 -7.32
CA ARG A 265 19.93 15.54 -7.54
C ARG A 265 19.70 14.09 -7.03
N GLY A 266 18.44 13.66 -6.97
CA GLY A 266 18.06 12.33 -6.53
C GLY A 266 18.00 12.10 -5.02
N ALA A 267 18.53 13.02 -4.19
CA ALA A 267 18.54 12.90 -2.74
C ALA A 267 17.62 13.92 -2.02
N GLY A 268 17.36 15.04 -2.67
CA GLY A 268 16.63 16.16 -2.13
C GLY A 268 17.51 17.29 -1.61
N ALA A 269 16.91 18.45 -1.43
CA ALA A 269 17.55 19.67 -0.91
C ALA A 269 16.55 20.57 -0.20
N VAL A 270 17.06 21.50 0.62
CA VAL A 270 16.29 22.64 1.11
C VAL A 270 16.98 23.92 0.73
N TRP A 271 16.26 24.80 0.09
CA TRP A 271 16.72 26.12 -0.33
C TRP A 271 16.24 27.19 0.64
N LEU A 272 17.13 28.09 1.03
CA LEU A 272 16.79 29.35 1.69
C LEU A 272 16.73 30.46 0.66
N PHE A 273 15.57 31.11 0.58
CA PHE A 273 15.36 32.33 -0.18
C PHE A 273 15.17 33.51 0.75
N ALA A 274 15.66 34.67 0.35
CA ALA A 274 15.38 35.94 1.01
C ALA A 274 14.79 36.95 0.01
N ARG A 275 13.93 37.82 0.53
CA ARG A 275 13.39 38.93 -0.23
C ARG A 275 14.25 40.17 -0.01
N ASP A 276 14.77 40.72 -1.09
CA ASP A 276 15.49 41.98 -1.06
C ASP A 276 14.53 43.13 -0.69
N SER A 277 14.89 43.89 0.34
CA SER A 277 14.02 44.94 0.88
C SER A 277 13.86 46.14 -0.05
N THR A 278 14.81 46.35 -0.95
CA THR A 278 14.82 47.51 -1.89
C THR A 278 14.07 47.18 -3.17
N SER A 279 14.39 46.06 -3.81
CA SER A 279 13.78 45.64 -5.08
C SER A 279 12.49 44.84 -4.92
N GLY A 280 12.25 44.29 -3.73
CA GLY A 280 11.13 43.39 -3.46
C GLY A 280 11.26 42.00 -4.07
N ARG A 281 12.39 41.67 -4.72
CA ARG A 281 12.61 40.40 -5.41
C ARG A 281 13.08 39.33 -4.46
N TRP A 282 12.61 38.10 -4.69
CA TRP A 282 13.09 36.90 -4.00
C TRP A 282 14.31 36.33 -4.71
N GLY A 283 15.37 36.06 -3.96
CA GLY A 283 16.59 35.43 -4.47
C GLY A 283 17.10 34.31 -3.58
N PRO A 284 17.78 33.31 -4.12
CA PRO A 284 18.40 32.25 -3.34
C PRO A 284 19.57 32.80 -2.52
N VAL A 285 19.64 32.42 -1.24
CA VAL A 285 20.74 32.75 -0.32
C VAL A 285 21.70 31.58 -0.23
N THR A 286 21.20 30.40 0.11
CA THR A 286 21.98 29.16 0.26
C THR A 286 21.06 27.94 0.14
N ARG A 287 21.66 26.75 0.11
CA ARG A 287 20.93 25.51 0.24
C ARG A 287 21.63 24.57 1.20
N THR A 288 20.86 23.70 1.85
CA THR A 288 21.38 22.56 2.61
C THR A 288 21.05 21.24 1.88
N LEU A 289 21.96 20.31 2.00
CA LEU A 289 21.89 18.96 1.45
C LEU A 289 22.06 17.97 2.61
N PRO A 290 21.53 16.78 2.53
CA PRO A 290 21.84 15.74 3.49
C PRO A 290 23.33 15.38 3.38
N PHE A 291 24.02 15.17 4.50
CA PHE A 291 25.47 14.92 4.52
C PHE A 291 25.83 13.44 4.26
N ASP A 292 24.85 12.55 4.23
CA ASP A 292 24.99 11.11 3.94
C ASP A 292 23.92 10.61 2.94
N ALA A 293 23.62 11.45 1.95
CA ALA A 293 22.54 11.20 1.03
C ALA A 293 22.84 10.09 0.03
N GLY A 294 21.98 9.07 0.07
CA GLY A 294 21.77 8.17 -1.05
C GLY A 294 20.66 8.66 -1.99
N PHE A 295 20.55 8.05 -3.16
CA PHE A 295 19.42 8.24 -4.05
C PHE A 295 18.09 7.88 -3.33
N GLY A 296 17.03 8.66 -3.54
CA GLY A 296 15.73 8.40 -2.95
C GLY A 296 15.53 8.88 -1.50
N THR A 297 16.49 9.57 -0.90
CA THR A 297 16.42 10.07 0.51
C THR A 297 15.22 10.99 0.76
N ARG A 298 14.74 11.75 -0.25
CA ARG A 298 13.61 12.69 -0.19
C ARG A 298 13.79 13.81 0.84
N TYR A 299 15.04 14.27 1.04
CA TYR A 299 15.36 15.37 1.97
C TYR A 299 14.62 16.66 1.59
N GLY A 300 13.91 17.24 2.56
CA GLY A 300 13.04 18.40 2.32
C GLY A 300 11.58 18.06 2.06
N ILE A 301 11.13 16.81 2.32
CA ILE A 301 9.70 16.43 2.22
C ILE A 301 8.85 17.18 3.26
N ALA A 302 9.39 17.41 4.44
CA ALA A 302 8.74 18.16 5.52
C ALA A 302 9.74 19.14 6.17
N LEU A 303 9.23 20.28 6.58
CA LEU A 303 10.03 21.37 7.21
C LEU A 303 9.32 21.93 8.43
N ALA A 304 10.09 22.18 9.49
CA ALA A 304 9.66 23.00 10.63
C ALA A 304 10.82 23.87 11.13
N GLU A 305 10.53 25.14 11.46
CA GLU A 305 11.52 26.06 12.02
C GLU A 305 11.26 26.28 13.52
N VAL A 306 12.30 26.16 14.34
CA VAL A 306 12.28 26.41 15.78
C VAL A 306 13.47 27.26 16.17
N GLY A 307 13.23 28.56 16.42
CA GLY A 307 14.32 29.51 16.70
C GLY A 307 15.29 29.62 15.52
N ASN A 308 16.55 29.23 15.74
CA ASN A 308 17.56 29.16 14.69
C ASN A 308 17.79 27.74 14.15
N GLU A 309 16.94 26.79 14.49
CA GLU A 309 17.02 25.42 14.02
C GLU A 309 15.96 25.16 12.93
N LEU A 310 16.37 24.51 11.84
CA LEU A 310 15.50 23.97 10.82
C LEU A 310 15.47 22.45 10.96
N TRP A 311 14.28 21.88 11.10
CA TRP A 311 14.04 20.45 11.12
C TRP A 311 13.58 20.01 9.75
N VAL A 312 14.29 19.06 9.15
CA VAL A 312 14.11 18.65 7.76
C VAL A 312 13.80 17.16 7.72
N GLY A 313 12.64 16.81 7.22
CA GLY A 313 12.24 15.43 6.99
C GLY A 313 12.91 14.85 5.75
N ALA A 314 13.20 13.55 5.81
CA ALA A 314 13.80 12.74 4.76
C ALA A 314 13.27 11.31 4.88
N ASP A 315 11.99 11.15 4.58
CA ASP A 315 11.22 9.92 4.80
C ASP A 315 11.65 8.75 3.92
N GLY A 316 12.33 8.99 2.79
CA GLY A 316 12.94 7.96 1.95
C GLY A 316 14.34 7.51 2.41
N ALA A 317 14.91 8.13 3.46
CA ALA A 317 16.26 7.80 3.94
C ALA A 317 16.32 6.37 4.49
N ASN A 318 17.49 5.71 4.30
CA ASN A 318 17.76 4.37 4.81
C ASN A 318 16.68 3.34 4.39
N SER A 319 16.43 3.24 3.09
CA SER A 319 15.42 2.34 2.52
C SER A 319 14.02 2.58 3.13
N PHE A 320 13.57 3.83 3.14
CA PHE A 320 12.28 4.30 3.65
C PHE A 320 12.04 4.14 5.17
N GLN A 321 13.02 3.73 5.97
CA GLN A 321 12.87 3.89 7.43
C GLN A 321 12.64 5.34 7.83
N GLY A 322 13.21 6.25 7.05
CA GLY A 322 13.11 7.68 7.27
C GLY A 322 14.14 8.24 8.26
N ARG A 323 14.37 9.53 8.15
CA ARG A 323 15.25 10.31 9.04
C ARG A 323 14.74 11.75 9.14
N VAL A 324 15.13 12.41 10.21
CA VAL A 324 14.98 13.85 10.35
C VAL A 324 16.35 14.47 10.63
N PHE A 325 16.65 15.53 9.91
CA PHE A 325 17.88 16.29 10.08
C PHE A 325 17.55 17.61 10.79
N ARG A 326 18.18 17.86 11.93
CA ARG A 326 18.13 19.14 12.62
C ARG A 326 19.34 19.96 12.20
N VAL A 327 19.09 21.05 11.48
CA VAL A 327 20.11 21.92 10.90
C VAL A 327 20.12 23.25 11.65
N THR A 328 21.26 23.64 12.19
CA THR A 328 21.43 24.94 12.89
C THR A 328 21.75 26.01 11.85
N ARG A 329 21.14 27.18 12.01
CA ARG A 329 21.36 28.35 11.17
C ARG A 329 22.15 29.41 11.94
N ASP A 330 23.14 30.03 11.30
CA ASP A 330 23.86 31.18 11.74
C ASP A 330 23.78 32.32 10.70
N SER A 331 24.58 33.38 10.90
CA SER A 331 24.62 34.52 9.99
C SER A 331 25.18 34.19 8.59
N THR A 332 25.88 33.08 8.44
CA THR A 332 26.50 32.65 7.17
C THR A 332 25.65 31.61 6.41
N GLY A 333 24.60 31.09 7.02
CA GLY A 333 23.71 30.10 6.44
C GLY A 333 23.48 28.90 7.36
N PHE A 334 23.71 27.68 6.87
CA PHE A 334 23.57 26.46 7.65
C PHE A 334 24.92 25.98 8.16
N SER A 335 25.09 25.82 9.49
CA SER A 335 26.40 25.60 10.14
C SER A 335 26.59 24.18 10.63
N SER A 336 25.56 23.46 11.07
CA SER A 336 25.68 22.10 11.56
C SER A 336 24.40 21.30 11.38
N ALA A 337 24.53 19.98 11.34
CA ALA A 337 23.36 19.09 11.24
C ALA A 337 23.50 17.92 12.21
N THR A 338 22.39 17.52 12.81
CA THR A 338 22.25 16.34 13.64
C THR A 338 21.19 15.43 13.00
N LYS A 339 21.48 14.14 12.89
CA LYS A 339 20.57 13.14 12.32
C LYS A 339 19.80 12.44 13.44
N LEU A 340 18.48 12.34 13.27
CA LEU A 340 17.56 11.63 14.16
C LEU A 340 16.87 10.53 13.34
N GLY A 341 16.64 9.38 13.96
CA GLY A 341 15.90 8.27 13.36
C GLY A 341 14.77 7.81 14.27
N PRO A 342 13.93 6.89 13.80
CA PRO A 342 12.90 6.29 14.62
C PRO A 342 13.54 5.48 15.76
N GLU A 343 12.93 5.49 16.94
CA GLU A 343 13.34 4.63 18.06
C GLU A 343 12.91 3.17 17.87
N ARG A 344 11.84 2.98 17.14
CA ARG A 344 11.27 1.70 16.71
C ARG A 344 11.22 1.71 15.20
N SER A 345 11.29 0.56 14.57
CA SER A 345 11.10 0.44 13.12
C SER A 345 10.56 -0.94 12.77
N THR A 346 9.54 -0.94 11.94
CA THR A 346 9.00 -2.14 11.30
C THR A 346 9.60 -2.36 9.90
N GLY A 347 10.40 -1.41 9.42
CA GLY A 347 11.13 -1.50 8.15
C GLY A 347 11.13 -0.19 7.39
N ASP A 348 10.03 0.15 6.75
CA ASP A 348 9.83 1.30 5.86
C ASP A 348 8.89 2.36 6.47
N ASP A 349 9.08 2.71 7.72
CA ASP A 349 8.18 3.55 8.54
C ASP A 349 7.98 4.97 8.02
N GLN A 350 8.83 5.46 7.12
CA GLN A 350 8.80 6.83 6.57
C GLN A 350 8.87 7.92 7.66
N PHE A 351 9.72 7.71 8.67
CA PHE A 351 9.93 8.69 9.74
C PHE A 351 10.40 10.03 9.17
N GLY A 352 9.70 11.12 9.53
CA GLY A 352 9.96 12.45 8.98
C GLY A 352 9.02 12.88 7.86
N ALA A 353 7.97 12.11 7.57
CA ALA A 353 6.98 12.45 6.54
C ALA A 353 6.24 13.76 6.84
N LYS A 354 5.96 14.05 8.13
CA LYS A 354 5.43 15.33 8.61
C LYS A 354 6.17 15.77 9.87
N ILE A 355 6.32 17.08 10.03
CA ILE A 355 6.92 17.69 11.22
C ILE A 355 6.06 18.88 11.62
N ALA A 356 5.67 18.94 12.89
CA ALA A 356 4.99 20.09 13.48
C ALA A 356 5.79 20.63 14.66
N ALA A 357 5.89 21.96 14.73
CA ALA A 357 6.52 22.68 15.84
C ALA A 357 5.72 23.96 16.11
N ALA A 358 5.25 24.13 17.33
CA ALA A 358 4.53 25.35 17.70
C ALA A 358 5.19 26.12 18.85
N THR A 359 6.07 25.45 19.60
CA THR A 359 6.80 26.04 20.71
C THR A 359 8.29 25.75 20.56
N PRO A 360 9.19 26.56 21.13
CA PRO A 360 10.62 26.30 21.06
C PRO A 360 11.06 25.03 21.81
N SER A 361 10.13 24.29 22.39
CA SER A 361 10.44 23.17 23.29
C SER A 361 9.75 21.85 22.95
N LEU A 362 8.86 21.79 21.96
CA LEU A 362 8.14 20.57 21.59
C LEU A 362 8.04 20.44 20.06
N ILE A 363 8.34 19.26 19.55
CA ILE A 363 8.24 18.89 18.14
C ILE A 363 7.55 17.53 18.04
N ALA A 364 6.66 17.39 17.07
CA ALA A 364 6.04 16.14 16.69
C ALA A 364 6.50 15.73 15.28
N ILE A 365 6.89 14.48 15.11
CA ILE A 365 7.39 13.92 13.86
C ILE A 365 6.58 12.67 13.56
N SER A 366 5.94 12.61 12.38
CA SER A 366 5.22 11.42 11.96
C SER A 366 6.15 10.39 11.28
N ALA A 367 5.78 9.12 11.46
CA ALA A 367 6.22 7.96 10.72
C ALA A 367 4.97 7.39 10.05
N SER A 368 4.68 7.83 8.83
CA SER A 368 3.36 7.60 8.21
C SER A 368 3.11 6.15 7.84
N ASN A 369 4.17 5.35 7.69
CA ASN A 369 4.10 3.94 7.36
C ASN A 369 4.52 3.01 8.53
N GLU A 370 4.70 3.55 9.74
CA GLU A 370 4.96 2.74 10.94
C GLU A 370 3.83 1.73 11.14
N ASP A 371 4.20 0.52 11.57
CA ASP A 371 3.26 -0.59 11.69
C ASP A 371 2.44 -0.81 10.41
N TYR A 372 3.14 -0.86 9.26
CA TYR A 372 2.57 -1.18 7.93
C TYR A 372 1.43 -0.23 7.49
N GLY A 373 1.54 1.06 7.75
CA GLY A 373 0.59 2.09 7.34
C GLY A 373 -0.39 2.56 8.40
N GLU A 374 -0.38 1.95 9.59
CA GLU A 374 -1.17 2.46 10.71
C GLU A 374 -0.68 3.83 11.19
N GLY A 375 0.60 4.09 11.01
CA GLY A 375 1.25 5.35 11.35
C GLY A 375 1.54 5.56 12.82
N GLY A 376 2.56 6.35 13.12
CA GLY A 376 2.98 6.71 14.47
C GLY A 376 3.49 8.14 14.52
N VAL A 377 3.60 8.71 15.73
CA VAL A 377 4.14 10.06 15.95
C VAL A 377 5.09 10.06 17.12
N THR A 378 6.35 10.42 16.88
CA THR A 378 7.35 10.60 17.94
C THR A 378 7.43 12.06 18.35
N LEU A 379 7.41 12.31 19.66
CA LEU A 379 7.53 13.62 20.25
C LEU A 379 8.95 13.85 20.76
N TYR A 380 9.51 15.01 20.45
CA TYR A 380 10.77 15.48 21.00
C TYR A 380 10.54 16.72 21.87
N SER A 381 11.13 16.74 23.06
CA SER A 381 11.14 17.92 23.92
C SER A 381 12.56 18.44 24.13
N ARG A 382 12.68 19.76 24.26
CA ARG A 382 13.95 20.43 24.55
C ARG A 382 14.19 20.44 26.05
N ARG A 383 15.32 19.87 26.47
CA ARG A 383 15.75 19.87 27.86
C ARG A 383 16.26 21.26 28.28
N PRO A 384 16.34 21.57 29.58
CA PRO A 384 16.95 22.81 30.05
C PRO A 384 18.40 23.03 29.57
N SER A 385 19.13 21.95 29.30
CA SER A 385 20.47 21.97 28.68
C SER A 385 20.47 22.44 27.21
N GLY A 386 19.31 22.62 26.60
CA GLY A 386 19.18 22.96 25.19
C GLY A 386 19.21 21.75 24.24
N THR A 387 19.44 20.53 24.75
CA THR A 387 19.44 19.30 23.98
C THR A 387 18.01 18.78 23.77
N TRP A 388 17.76 18.13 22.64
CA TRP A 388 16.49 17.48 22.36
C TRP A 388 16.53 16.02 22.76
N ALA A 389 15.41 15.54 23.31
CA ALA A 389 15.24 14.13 23.69
C ALA A 389 13.82 13.69 23.35
N VAL A 390 13.65 12.40 23.10
CA VAL A 390 12.34 11.80 22.96
C VAL A 390 11.52 12.03 24.22
N ALA A 391 10.30 12.50 24.05
CA ALA A 391 9.34 12.84 25.10
C ALA A 391 8.13 11.91 25.10
N GLY A 392 7.92 11.13 24.04
CA GLY A 392 6.85 10.16 23.93
C GLY A 392 6.66 9.67 22.53
N HIS A 393 5.90 8.59 22.41
CA HIS A 393 5.45 8.02 21.16
C HIS A 393 3.93 7.89 21.20
N LEU A 394 3.24 8.34 20.14
CA LEU A 394 1.81 8.38 20.02
C LEU A 394 1.36 7.45 18.90
N ILE A 395 0.29 6.71 19.15
CA ILE A 395 -0.38 5.86 18.17
C ILE A 395 -1.89 6.10 18.22
N GLY A 396 -2.57 5.87 17.11
CA GLY A 396 -4.03 5.88 17.02
C GLY A 396 -4.64 4.53 17.37
N ASP A 397 -5.95 4.49 17.43
CA ASP A 397 -6.69 3.21 17.55
C ASP A 397 -6.63 2.45 16.24
N VAL A 398 -6.62 1.13 16.34
CA VAL A 398 -6.83 0.24 15.19
C VAL A 398 -8.31 -0.11 15.15
N SER A 399 -8.91 -0.03 13.99
CA SER A 399 -10.27 -0.47 13.75
C SER A 399 -10.25 -1.79 13.00
N THR A 400 -10.85 -2.81 13.57
CA THR A 400 -10.97 -4.14 12.99
C THR A 400 -12.41 -4.62 13.08
N LEU A 401 -12.80 -5.49 12.14
CA LEU A 401 -14.07 -6.17 12.20
C LEU A 401 -14.09 -7.17 13.38
N PRO A 402 -15.21 -7.36 14.06
CA PRO A 402 -15.32 -8.37 15.11
C PRO A 402 -15.31 -9.78 14.50
N ALA A 403 -14.69 -10.75 15.20
CA ALA A 403 -14.75 -12.14 14.80
C ALA A 403 -16.21 -12.65 14.73
N LEU A 404 -16.50 -13.47 13.73
CA LEU A 404 -17.79 -14.13 13.55
C LEU A 404 -17.57 -15.65 13.62
N THR A 405 -17.75 -16.22 14.79
CA THR A 405 -17.55 -17.66 15.07
C THR A 405 -18.73 -18.22 15.84
N GLY A 406 -18.72 -19.51 16.11
CA GLY A 406 -19.68 -20.20 16.98
C GLY A 406 -20.96 -20.66 16.31
N ALA A 407 -21.22 -20.27 15.05
CA ALA A 407 -22.35 -20.74 14.27
C ALA A 407 -22.17 -20.46 12.79
N ASN A 408 -22.65 -21.35 11.95
CA ASN A 408 -22.76 -21.10 10.52
C ASN A 408 -23.77 -19.97 10.25
N ARG A 409 -23.49 -19.13 9.27
CA ARG A 409 -24.37 -18.06 8.82
C ARG A 409 -24.68 -18.25 7.35
N GLU A 410 -25.92 -18.66 7.09
CA GLU A 410 -26.39 -18.86 5.72
C GLU A 410 -26.52 -17.51 4.99
N CYS A 411 -26.14 -17.49 3.72
CA CYS A 411 -26.37 -16.37 2.84
C CYS A 411 -27.86 -16.29 2.48
N THR A 412 -28.60 -15.53 3.25
CA THR A 412 -30.03 -15.31 3.05
C THR A 412 -30.33 -13.85 2.78
N GLY A 413 -31.09 -13.56 1.73
CA GLY A 413 -31.42 -12.18 1.36
C GLY A 413 -30.27 -11.38 0.77
N GLY A 414 -29.18 -12.03 0.37
CA GLY A 414 -28.06 -11.40 -0.32
C GLY A 414 -26.95 -10.90 0.61
N THR A 415 -27.05 -11.10 1.92
CA THR A 415 -26.04 -10.61 2.87
C THR A 415 -25.84 -11.57 4.05
N VAL A 416 -24.62 -11.58 4.58
CA VAL A 416 -24.26 -12.14 5.89
C VAL A 416 -23.59 -11.06 6.71
N SER A 417 -24.20 -10.59 7.78
CA SER A 417 -23.72 -9.44 8.57
C SER A 417 -23.60 -8.18 7.69
N ILE A 418 -22.40 -7.77 7.36
CA ILE A 418 -22.10 -6.61 6.50
C ILE A 418 -21.55 -7.04 5.12
N PHE A 419 -21.42 -8.34 4.87
CA PHE A 419 -20.83 -8.91 3.66
C PHE A 419 -21.90 -9.28 2.67
N ASP A 420 -21.80 -8.81 1.44
CA ASP A 420 -22.68 -9.24 0.36
C ASP A 420 -22.33 -10.67 -0.08
N CYS A 421 -23.34 -11.45 -0.43
CA CYS A 421 -23.14 -12.84 -0.80
C CYS A 421 -24.23 -13.37 -1.72
N ASN A 422 -23.95 -14.48 -2.38
CA ASN A 422 -24.91 -15.26 -3.12
C ASN A 422 -24.45 -16.73 -3.15
N GLN A 423 -25.30 -17.67 -2.68
CA GLN A 423 -25.05 -19.11 -2.70
C GLN A 423 -23.72 -19.55 -2.01
N VAL A 424 -23.15 -18.71 -1.15
CA VAL A 424 -21.92 -18.99 -0.36
C VAL A 424 -22.16 -18.54 1.07
N ASP A 425 -22.04 -19.47 2.01
CA ASP A 425 -22.26 -19.28 3.44
C ASP A 425 -20.96 -18.90 4.17
N LEU A 426 -21.09 -18.16 5.26
CA LEU A 426 -20.01 -17.89 6.19
C LEU A 426 -20.02 -18.94 7.32
N MET A 427 -19.03 -19.80 7.35
CA MET A 427 -18.82 -20.74 8.45
C MET A 427 -18.18 -20.01 9.64
N SER A 428 -17.13 -19.21 9.38
CA SER A 428 -16.52 -18.32 10.36
C SER A 428 -15.69 -17.24 9.71
N PHE A 429 -15.43 -16.17 10.48
CA PHE A 429 -14.50 -15.10 10.14
C PHE A 429 -13.60 -14.79 11.33
N LEU A 430 -12.30 -14.74 11.11
CA LEU A 430 -11.27 -14.37 12.06
C LEU A 430 -10.54 -13.11 11.59
N PRO A 431 -10.67 -11.96 12.26
CA PRO A 431 -9.86 -10.79 11.91
C PRO A 431 -8.37 -11.08 12.07
N VAL A 432 -7.52 -10.33 11.38
CA VAL A 432 -6.06 -10.50 11.41
C VAL A 432 -5.50 -10.63 12.84
N SER A 433 -6.04 -9.84 13.77
CA SER A 433 -5.63 -9.88 15.19
C SER A 433 -5.97 -11.19 15.90
N ALA A 434 -7.01 -11.91 15.48
CA ALA A 434 -7.41 -13.19 16.08
C ALA A 434 -6.50 -14.36 15.65
N ILE A 435 -5.71 -14.17 14.61
CA ILE A 435 -4.72 -15.12 14.12
C ILE A 435 -3.29 -14.63 14.31
N GLY A 436 -3.03 -13.89 15.38
CA GLY A 436 -1.70 -13.47 15.84
C GLY A 436 -1.13 -12.21 15.16
N GLY A 437 -1.86 -11.60 14.22
CA GLY A 437 -1.42 -10.37 13.58
C GLY A 437 -1.38 -9.19 14.56
N LYS A 438 -0.28 -8.44 14.53
CA LYS A 438 -0.10 -7.20 15.29
C LYS A 438 -0.71 -6.03 14.53
N ARG A 439 -0.64 -4.84 15.15
CA ARG A 439 -1.09 -3.57 14.54
C ARG A 439 -0.55 -3.42 13.12
N GLY A 440 -1.43 -3.21 12.15
CA GLY A 440 -1.12 -2.99 10.74
C GLY A 440 -0.69 -4.23 9.94
N VAL A 441 -0.53 -5.39 10.59
CA VAL A 441 -0.26 -6.63 9.87
C VAL A 441 -1.42 -6.96 8.95
N GLN A 442 -1.11 -7.28 7.69
CA GLN A 442 -2.04 -7.75 6.68
C GLN A 442 -1.77 -9.19 6.32
N LEU A 443 -2.77 -9.85 5.73
CA LEU A 443 -2.65 -11.19 5.17
C LEU A 443 -2.14 -11.14 3.72
N SER A 444 -1.65 -12.27 3.24
CA SER A 444 -1.34 -12.56 1.85
C SER A 444 -1.94 -13.91 1.47
N ASP A 445 -1.19 -14.80 0.83
CA ASP A 445 -1.70 -16.10 0.39
C ASP A 445 -2.25 -16.96 1.54
N VAL A 446 -3.14 -17.87 1.19
CA VAL A 446 -3.65 -18.93 2.06
C VAL A 446 -3.53 -20.27 1.35
N TRP A 447 -2.96 -21.23 2.04
CA TRP A 447 -2.91 -22.63 1.59
C TRP A 447 -3.55 -23.53 2.62
N GLY A 448 -3.72 -24.82 2.31
CA GLY A 448 -4.36 -25.79 3.20
C GLY A 448 -3.57 -27.06 3.36
N TYR A 449 -3.81 -27.72 4.48
CA TYR A 449 -3.32 -29.06 4.77
C TYR A 449 -4.42 -29.92 5.35
N ASN A 450 -4.66 -31.07 4.70
CA ASN A 450 -5.56 -32.12 5.20
C ASN A 450 -4.69 -33.18 5.89
N ASP A 451 -4.61 -33.19 7.23
CA ASP A 451 -3.78 -34.15 7.96
C ASP A 451 -4.29 -35.57 7.75
N PRO A 452 -3.52 -36.46 7.11
CA PRO A 452 -3.98 -37.81 6.80
C PRO A 452 -4.08 -38.73 8.04
N GLN A 453 -3.47 -38.35 9.18
CA GLN A 453 -3.44 -39.19 10.37
C GLN A 453 -4.64 -38.95 11.29
N ASN A 454 -5.06 -37.72 11.48
CA ASN A 454 -6.13 -37.37 12.41
C ASN A 454 -7.36 -36.76 11.72
N GLY A 455 -7.26 -36.48 10.41
CA GLY A 455 -8.33 -35.86 9.59
C GLY A 455 -8.52 -34.38 9.83
N HIS A 456 -7.64 -33.72 10.58
CA HIS A 456 -7.71 -32.27 10.78
C HIS A 456 -7.43 -31.50 9.48
N GLU A 457 -8.10 -30.39 9.34
CA GLU A 457 -7.94 -29.44 8.25
C GLU A 457 -7.30 -28.16 8.80
N ILE A 458 -6.15 -27.79 8.25
CA ILE A 458 -5.36 -26.63 8.72
C ILE A 458 -5.29 -25.60 7.61
N ALA A 459 -5.76 -24.40 7.87
CA ALA A 459 -5.47 -23.22 7.04
C ALA A 459 -4.09 -22.68 7.44
N ILE A 460 -3.23 -22.50 6.43
CA ILE A 460 -1.88 -21.95 6.55
C ILE A 460 -1.92 -20.57 5.91
N VAL A 461 -1.79 -19.51 6.70
CA VAL A 461 -2.12 -18.14 6.27
C VAL A 461 -0.86 -17.30 6.27
N GLY A 462 -0.48 -16.79 5.10
CA GLY A 462 0.58 -15.82 4.93
C GLY A 462 0.22 -14.47 5.59
N ARG A 463 1.20 -13.90 6.27
CA ARG A 463 1.12 -12.56 6.87
C ARG A 463 2.38 -11.79 6.53
N VAL A 464 2.30 -10.50 6.56
CA VAL A 464 3.47 -9.62 6.33
C VAL A 464 4.64 -9.97 7.25
N ASP A 465 4.37 -10.40 8.48
CA ASP A 465 5.37 -10.67 9.52
C ASP A 465 5.70 -12.14 9.75
N GLY A 466 5.05 -13.07 9.03
CA GLY A 466 5.23 -14.52 9.18
C GLY A 466 4.09 -15.32 8.58
N THR A 467 3.86 -16.52 9.12
CA THR A 467 2.79 -17.43 8.66
C THR A 467 2.01 -17.92 9.86
N ALA A 468 0.69 -17.84 9.82
CA ALA A 468 -0.22 -18.32 10.87
C ALA A 468 -0.76 -19.71 10.52
N PHE A 469 -1.00 -20.55 11.54
CA PHE A 469 -1.62 -21.85 11.43
C PHE A 469 -2.95 -21.86 12.19
N VAL A 470 -4.04 -22.23 11.49
CA VAL A 470 -5.40 -22.24 12.04
C VAL A 470 -6.05 -23.61 11.78
N ASP A 471 -6.42 -24.31 12.84
CA ASP A 471 -7.21 -25.55 12.74
C ASP A 471 -8.68 -25.17 12.45
N ILE A 472 -9.17 -25.60 11.30
CA ILE A 472 -10.53 -25.34 10.81
C ILE A 472 -11.36 -26.62 10.70
N SER A 473 -10.94 -27.71 11.37
CA SER A 473 -11.65 -29.01 11.37
C SER A 473 -13.10 -28.88 11.85
N ASP A 474 -13.37 -27.97 12.80
CA ASP A 474 -14.71 -27.41 13.02
C ASP A 474 -14.75 -26.00 12.40
N PRO A 475 -15.31 -25.85 11.18
CA PRO A 475 -15.22 -24.58 10.47
C PRO A 475 -15.99 -23.44 11.14
N SER A 476 -16.87 -23.73 12.11
CA SER A 476 -17.58 -22.73 12.90
C SER A 476 -16.82 -22.30 14.16
N HIS A 477 -15.87 -23.12 14.61
CA HIS A 477 -15.03 -22.87 15.79
C HIS A 477 -13.54 -23.01 15.44
N PRO A 478 -12.99 -22.20 14.54
CA PRO A 478 -11.59 -22.27 14.16
C PRO A 478 -10.67 -21.98 15.35
N VAL A 479 -9.52 -22.66 15.40
CA VAL A 479 -8.56 -22.53 16.49
C VAL A 479 -7.21 -22.07 15.96
N TYR A 480 -6.77 -20.90 16.39
CA TYR A 480 -5.42 -20.41 16.10
C TYR A 480 -4.38 -21.23 16.89
N LEU A 481 -3.47 -21.90 16.16
CA LEU A 481 -2.45 -22.78 16.74
C LEU A 481 -1.13 -22.06 17.00
N GLY A 482 -0.87 -20.96 16.35
CA GLY A 482 0.36 -20.19 16.48
C GLY A 482 0.95 -19.77 15.15
N ASP A 483 2.16 -19.25 15.17
CA ASP A 483 2.81 -18.68 13.99
C ASP A 483 4.28 -19.08 13.85
N LEU A 484 4.72 -19.12 12.59
CA LEU A 484 6.12 -19.17 12.19
C LEU A 484 6.54 -17.75 11.74
N PRO A 485 7.40 -17.05 12.49
CA PRO A 485 7.90 -15.76 12.10
C PRO A 485 8.66 -15.82 10.76
N LYS A 486 8.66 -14.72 10.01
CA LYS A 486 9.51 -14.57 8.83
C LYS A 486 10.98 -14.80 9.17
N THR A 487 11.80 -15.18 8.20
CA THR A 487 13.24 -15.35 8.37
C THR A 487 13.88 -14.15 9.05
N ALA A 488 14.68 -14.39 10.07
CA ALA A 488 15.32 -13.34 10.87
C ALA A 488 16.17 -12.40 10.01
N GLY A 489 15.96 -11.10 10.17
CA GLY A 489 16.65 -10.06 9.39
C GLY A 489 16.04 -9.75 8.01
N SER A 490 15.04 -10.52 7.54
CA SER A 490 14.26 -10.14 6.37
C SER A 490 13.25 -9.04 6.71
N PRO A 491 12.92 -8.12 5.78
CA PRO A 491 11.82 -7.19 5.98
C PRO A 491 10.47 -7.92 6.01
N GLY A 492 9.42 -7.26 6.45
CA GLY A 492 8.05 -7.69 6.21
C GLY A 492 7.71 -7.58 4.72
N SER A 493 6.84 -8.44 4.23
CA SER A 493 6.39 -8.40 2.84
C SER A 493 4.94 -8.87 2.71
N PHE A 494 4.20 -8.22 1.83
CA PHE A 494 2.83 -8.60 1.46
C PHE A 494 2.81 -9.84 0.54
N TRP A 495 3.89 -10.10 -0.18
CA TRP A 495 4.00 -11.24 -1.11
C TRP A 495 4.62 -12.41 -0.37
N ARG A 496 3.79 -13.24 0.24
CA ARG A 496 4.19 -14.46 0.93
C ARG A 496 3.35 -15.61 0.40
N GLU A 497 4.02 -16.59 -0.21
CA GLU A 497 3.39 -17.71 -0.88
C GLU A 497 3.70 -19.04 -0.17
N ILE A 498 2.72 -19.95 -0.20
CA ILE A 498 2.74 -21.18 0.59
C ILE A 498 2.24 -22.34 -0.26
N LYS A 499 2.98 -23.44 -0.27
CA LYS A 499 2.51 -24.73 -0.81
C LYS A 499 2.89 -25.86 0.13
N THR A 500 2.23 -27.00 -0.01
CA THR A 500 2.48 -28.18 0.83
C THR A 500 2.88 -29.39 -0.01
N TYR A 501 3.83 -30.18 0.53
CA TYR A 501 4.17 -31.49 0.01
C TYR A 501 4.41 -32.44 1.18
N LYS A 502 3.78 -33.64 1.13
CA LYS A 502 3.70 -34.53 2.29
C LYS A 502 3.10 -33.80 3.50
N HIS A 503 3.79 -33.80 4.62
CA HIS A 503 3.39 -33.08 5.85
C HIS A 503 4.27 -31.84 6.09
N TYR A 504 4.83 -31.26 5.03
CA TYR A 504 5.66 -30.05 5.13
C TYR A 504 5.01 -28.88 4.38
N ALA A 505 5.07 -27.72 5.00
CA ALA A 505 4.79 -26.45 4.36
C ALA A 505 6.10 -25.82 3.86
N PHE A 506 6.08 -25.30 2.64
CA PHE A 506 7.15 -24.55 1.99
C PHE A 506 6.67 -23.12 1.83
N ILE A 507 7.43 -22.17 2.35
CA ILE A 507 7.01 -20.78 2.48
C ILE A 507 8.08 -19.86 1.91
N VAL A 508 7.74 -19.07 0.92
CA VAL A 508 8.60 -18.08 0.27
C VAL A 508 8.06 -16.67 0.48
N SER A 509 8.84 -15.65 0.12
CA SER A 509 8.37 -14.27 0.16
C SER A 509 9.15 -13.39 -0.79
N ASP A 510 8.44 -12.60 -1.61
CA ASP A 510 9.06 -11.60 -2.48
C ASP A 510 9.28 -10.26 -1.74
N GLY A 511 10.19 -9.44 -2.27
CA GLY A 511 10.60 -8.19 -1.62
C GLY A 511 11.27 -8.38 -0.25
N ALA A 512 11.47 -9.63 0.17
CA ALA A 512 11.91 -10.01 1.51
C ALA A 512 13.43 -10.22 1.63
N ARG A 513 14.22 -9.76 0.66
CA ARG A 513 15.69 -9.86 0.64
C ARG A 513 16.16 -11.33 0.81
N ASN A 514 16.85 -11.65 1.88
CA ASN A 514 17.41 -12.97 2.17
C ASN A 514 16.40 -13.89 2.88
N HIS A 515 15.12 -13.85 2.51
CA HIS A 515 14.11 -14.70 3.14
C HIS A 515 14.33 -16.18 2.83
N GLY A 516 14.64 -16.50 1.57
CA GLY A 516 14.76 -17.89 1.12
C GLY A 516 13.43 -18.64 1.13
N MET A 517 13.49 -19.96 1.31
CA MET A 517 12.31 -20.81 1.49
C MET A 517 12.39 -21.47 2.87
N GLN A 518 11.44 -21.13 3.74
CA GLN A 518 11.25 -21.79 5.04
C GLN A 518 10.52 -23.11 4.84
N ILE A 519 10.89 -24.13 5.60
CA ILE A 519 10.26 -25.46 5.60
C ILE A 519 9.82 -25.78 7.00
N PHE A 520 8.54 -26.10 7.15
CA PHE A 520 7.92 -26.36 8.45
C PHE A 520 7.18 -27.69 8.47
N ASP A 521 7.44 -28.52 9.49
CA ASP A 521 6.78 -29.80 9.70
C ASP A 521 5.39 -29.60 10.33
N LEU A 522 4.34 -29.81 9.56
CA LEU A 522 2.94 -29.66 9.96
C LEU A 522 2.51 -30.69 11.02
N ASP A 523 3.23 -31.80 11.17
CA ASP A 523 2.96 -32.79 12.24
C ASP A 523 3.16 -32.18 13.64
N ARG A 524 3.96 -31.10 13.76
CA ARG A 524 4.16 -30.35 15.01
C ARG A 524 2.92 -29.60 15.49
N LEU A 525 1.93 -29.42 14.63
CA LEU A 525 0.66 -28.76 14.97
C LEU A 525 -0.27 -29.72 15.75
N ARG A 526 -0.02 -31.03 15.68
CA ARG A 526 -0.85 -32.01 16.37
C ARG A 526 -0.78 -31.83 17.87
N GLY A 527 -1.95 -31.76 18.52
CA GLY A 527 -2.07 -31.65 19.97
C GLY A 527 -1.73 -30.25 20.53
N VAL A 528 -1.46 -29.25 19.68
CA VAL A 528 -1.32 -27.85 20.12
C VAL A 528 -2.67 -27.36 20.68
N ARG A 529 -2.67 -26.84 21.91
CA ARG A 529 -3.89 -26.36 22.60
C ARG A 529 -3.86 -24.85 22.86
N THR A 530 -2.69 -24.26 22.81
CA THR A 530 -2.48 -22.82 23.01
C THR A 530 -1.54 -22.31 21.94
N PRO A 531 -1.77 -21.12 21.39
CA PRO A 531 -0.92 -20.57 20.34
C PRO A 531 0.57 -20.54 20.72
N GLN A 532 1.42 -20.94 19.80
CA GLN A 532 2.88 -21.01 19.97
C GLN A 532 3.58 -20.20 18.87
N THR A 533 4.78 -19.74 19.17
CA THR A 533 5.70 -19.24 18.13
C THR A 533 6.63 -20.39 17.76
N PHE A 534 6.55 -20.82 16.50
CA PHE A 534 7.34 -21.92 15.98
C PHE A 534 8.67 -21.43 15.39
N THR A 535 9.54 -22.39 15.09
CA THR A 535 10.76 -22.20 14.29
C THR A 535 10.70 -23.12 13.09
N GLU A 536 11.28 -22.71 11.97
CA GLU A 536 11.43 -23.58 10.79
C GLU A 536 12.22 -24.85 11.11
N ASP A 537 11.93 -25.94 10.41
CA ASP A 537 12.61 -27.24 10.56
C ASP A 537 13.79 -27.36 9.58
N ALA A 538 13.70 -26.71 8.42
CA ALA A 538 14.78 -26.55 7.46
C ALA A 538 14.65 -25.22 6.72
N HIS A 539 15.75 -24.80 6.08
CA HIS A 539 15.82 -23.56 5.32
C HIS A 539 16.58 -23.77 4.01
N TYR A 540 16.01 -23.30 2.90
CA TYR A 540 16.68 -23.29 1.61
C TYR A 540 17.06 -21.87 1.23
N GLY A 541 18.36 -21.58 1.23
CA GLY A 541 18.90 -20.22 1.08
C GLY A 541 19.58 -19.96 -0.27
N LEU A 542 19.41 -20.79 -1.31
CA LEU A 542 20.01 -20.55 -2.62
C LEU A 542 19.22 -19.54 -3.47
N ALA A 543 17.91 -19.43 -3.30
CA ALA A 543 17.09 -18.35 -3.81
C ALA A 543 16.74 -17.43 -2.61
N HIS A 544 16.78 -16.10 -2.80
CA HIS A 544 16.60 -15.16 -1.67
C HIS A 544 15.19 -14.56 -1.61
N SER A 545 14.82 -13.77 -2.62
CA SER A 545 13.49 -13.16 -2.77
C SER A 545 12.76 -13.93 -3.87
N VAL A 546 11.65 -14.53 -3.54
CA VAL A 546 10.91 -15.44 -4.42
C VAL A 546 9.45 -15.01 -4.42
N HIS A 547 8.88 -14.79 -5.61
CA HIS A 547 7.54 -14.26 -5.74
C HIS A 547 6.50 -15.33 -5.44
N ASP A 548 6.58 -16.49 -6.10
CA ASP A 548 5.66 -17.60 -5.87
C ASP A 548 6.40 -18.95 -5.79
N ILE A 549 5.68 -19.97 -5.30
CA ILE A 549 6.14 -21.33 -5.18
C ILE A 549 5.08 -22.31 -5.70
N VAL A 550 5.50 -23.19 -6.57
CA VAL A 550 4.67 -24.23 -7.18
C VAL A 550 5.11 -25.59 -6.67
N ALA A 551 4.17 -26.45 -6.28
CA ALA A 551 4.47 -27.82 -5.83
C ALA A 551 3.89 -28.86 -6.79
N ASP A 552 4.74 -29.58 -7.50
CA ASP A 552 4.33 -30.83 -8.17
C ASP A 552 4.47 -32.01 -7.18
N THR A 553 3.37 -32.25 -6.48
CA THR A 553 3.32 -33.29 -5.44
C THR A 553 3.50 -34.71 -5.99
N ALA A 554 3.22 -34.94 -7.28
CA ALA A 554 3.39 -36.22 -7.94
C ALA A 554 4.85 -36.53 -8.24
N SER A 555 5.65 -35.51 -8.53
CA SER A 555 7.07 -35.66 -8.88
C SER A 555 8.03 -35.39 -7.73
N GLY A 556 7.59 -34.77 -6.64
CA GLY A 556 8.44 -34.42 -5.49
C GLY A 556 9.39 -33.25 -5.75
N PHE A 557 9.00 -32.33 -6.63
CA PHE A 557 9.71 -31.08 -6.88
C PHE A 557 8.85 -29.87 -6.52
N VAL A 558 9.53 -28.82 -6.07
CA VAL A 558 8.95 -27.47 -5.99
C VAL A 558 9.70 -26.57 -6.97
N TYR A 559 8.98 -25.58 -7.49
CA TYR A 559 9.49 -24.59 -8.44
C TYR A 559 9.28 -23.22 -7.83
N LEU A 560 10.38 -22.49 -7.62
CA LEU A 560 10.35 -21.14 -7.12
C LEU A 560 10.36 -20.21 -8.33
N THR A 561 9.37 -19.32 -8.43
CA THR A 561 9.20 -18.41 -9.58
C THR A 561 9.40 -16.95 -9.17
N GLY A 562 9.61 -16.08 -10.13
CA GLY A 562 9.70 -14.65 -9.92
C GLY A 562 10.86 -14.21 -9.04
N SER A 563 11.93 -15.01 -8.92
CA SER A 563 13.10 -14.60 -8.13
C SER A 563 13.81 -13.43 -8.79
N ASN A 564 13.90 -12.29 -8.08
CA ASN A 564 14.32 -11.01 -8.66
C ASN A 564 15.50 -10.35 -7.94
N SER A 565 15.95 -10.90 -6.79
CA SER A 565 17.04 -10.28 -6.03
C SER A 565 17.79 -11.28 -5.15
N GLY A 566 19.01 -11.56 -5.53
CA GLY A 566 19.98 -12.34 -4.76
C GLY A 566 19.82 -13.85 -4.85
N GLY A 567 20.92 -14.57 -4.61
CA GLY A 567 21.01 -15.99 -4.79
C GLY A 567 21.02 -16.41 -6.25
N GLU A 568 20.61 -17.65 -6.54
CA GLU A 568 20.38 -18.16 -7.89
C GLU A 568 18.97 -17.79 -8.33
N MET A 569 18.83 -16.82 -9.21
CA MET A 569 17.54 -16.27 -9.63
C MET A 569 16.92 -17.00 -10.83
N CYS A 570 17.66 -17.86 -11.51
CA CYS A 570 17.23 -18.55 -12.74
C CYS A 570 16.63 -17.60 -13.81
N GLY A 571 17.10 -16.36 -13.87
CA GLY A 571 16.54 -15.32 -14.76
C GLY A 571 15.12 -14.84 -14.41
N GLY A 572 14.65 -15.14 -13.21
CA GLY A 572 13.26 -14.89 -12.78
C GLY A 572 12.26 -15.95 -13.24
N GLY A 573 12.71 -16.98 -13.94
CA GLY A 573 11.91 -18.13 -14.32
C GLY A 573 11.83 -19.20 -13.23
N LEU A 574 11.76 -20.48 -13.64
CA LEU A 574 11.61 -21.61 -12.71
C LEU A 574 12.98 -21.95 -12.08
N HIS A 575 13.11 -21.77 -10.79
CA HIS A 575 14.19 -22.29 -9.98
C HIS A 575 13.74 -23.64 -9.36
N MET A 576 14.24 -24.73 -9.87
CA MET A 576 13.75 -26.09 -9.58
C MET A 576 14.45 -26.69 -8.36
N VAL A 577 13.69 -27.17 -7.39
CA VAL A 577 14.20 -27.75 -6.14
C VAL A 577 13.65 -29.15 -5.93
N ASP A 578 14.55 -30.12 -5.75
CA ASP A 578 14.20 -31.49 -5.33
C ASP A 578 13.88 -31.51 -3.83
N VAL A 579 12.64 -31.87 -3.50
CA VAL A 579 12.12 -31.97 -2.14
C VAL A 579 11.65 -33.39 -1.78
N HIS A 580 12.16 -34.42 -2.44
CA HIS A 580 11.91 -35.81 -2.03
C HIS A 580 12.29 -36.05 -0.56
N ASP A 581 13.34 -35.40 -0.10
CA ASP A 581 13.65 -35.22 1.31
C ASP A 581 13.43 -33.75 1.68
N PRO A 582 12.27 -33.40 2.24
CA PRO A 582 11.92 -32.01 2.54
C PRO A 582 12.89 -31.28 3.47
N LEU A 583 13.55 -32.03 4.36
CA LEU A 583 14.51 -31.44 5.30
C LEU A 583 15.89 -31.17 4.68
N HIS A 584 16.18 -31.75 3.50
CA HIS A 584 17.43 -31.57 2.76
C HIS A 584 17.15 -31.21 1.28
N PRO A 585 16.49 -30.07 1.01
CA PRO A 585 16.14 -29.66 -0.35
C PRO A 585 17.38 -29.41 -1.18
N LYS A 586 17.35 -29.80 -2.48
CA LYS A 586 18.49 -29.68 -3.39
C LYS A 586 18.13 -28.92 -4.64
N PHE A 587 18.98 -28.02 -5.05
CA PHE A 587 18.90 -27.37 -6.36
C PHE A 587 18.94 -28.43 -7.47
N ALA A 588 17.99 -28.35 -8.39
CA ALA A 588 17.87 -29.31 -9.50
C ALA A 588 18.13 -28.70 -10.87
N GLY A 589 17.88 -27.42 -11.05
CA GLY A 589 18.08 -26.71 -12.34
C GLY A 589 17.30 -25.41 -12.45
N CYS A 590 17.48 -24.76 -13.57
CA CYS A 590 16.78 -23.51 -13.94
C CYS A 590 16.07 -23.64 -15.29
N PHE A 591 14.97 -22.92 -15.45
CA PHE A 591 14.36 -22.65 -16.75
C PHE A 591 13.86 -21.21 -16.82
N SER A 592 14.17 -20.49 -17.88
CA SER A 592 13.50 -19.25 -18.25
C SER A 592 13.39 -19.17 -19.77
N ASP A 593 12.30 -18.63 -20.30
CA ASP A 593 12.09 -18.41 -21.72
C ASP A 593 12.29 -16.94 -22.09
N PRO A 594 13.46 -16.53 -22.61
CA PRO A 594 13.77 -15.14 -22.89
C PRO A 594 12.94 -14.51 -24.02
N GLN A 595 12.01 -15.25 -24.61
CA GLN A 595 11.03 -14.72 -25.56
C GLN A 595 9.69 -14.37 -24.89
N THR A 596 9.62 -14.50 -23.60
CA THR A 596 8.46 -14.15 -22.76
C THR A 596 8.87 -13.16 -21.67
N GLY A 597 7.89 -12.67 -20.92
CA GLY A 597 8.11 -11.64 -19.90
C GLY A 597 8.25 -10.23 -20.49
N ARG A 598 8.05 -9.22 -19.69
CA ARG A 598 8.23 -7.81 -20.09
C ARG A 598 9.68 -7.59 -20.51
N GLN A 599 9.88 -7.01 -21.67
CA GLN A 599 11.20 -6.76 -22.26
C GLN A 599 12.05 -8.03 -22.55
N GLY A 600 11.43 -9.20 -22.64
CA GLY A 600 12.13 -10.45 -22.91
C GLY A 600 13.00 -10.91 -21.73
N THR A 601 12.54 -10.73 -20.52
CA THR A 601 13.26 -11.14 -19.31
C THR A 601 13.20 -12.64 -19.04
N GLY A 602 12.16 -13.33 -19.55
CA GLY A 602 11.86 -14.72 -19.19
C GLY A 602 11.32 -14.90 -17.78
N TYR A 603 10.88 -13.81 -17.16
CA TYR A 603 10.26 -13.82 -15.84
C TYR A 603 8.96 -14.64 -15.86
N THR A 604 8.84 -15.58 -14.95
CA THR A 604 7.61 -16.35 -14.69
C THR A 604 7.01 -15.84 -13.40
N HIS A 605 5.81 -15.29 -13.46
CA HIS A 605 5.12 -14.79 -12.29
C HIS A 605 4.63 -15.95 -11.44
N ASP A 606 3.75 -16.76 -11.99
CA ASP A 606 3.25 -18.00 -11.39
C ASP A 606 3.29 -19.14 -12.41
N ALA A 607 3.13 -20.40 -11.95
CA ALA A 607 3.09 -21.56 -12.82
C ALA A 607 2.26 -22.71 -12.21
N GLN A 608 1.80 -23.61 -13.07
CA GLN A 608 1.38 -24.95 -12.65
C GLN A 608 2.28 -25.99 -13.31
N CYS A 609 2.96 -26.81 -12.49
CA CYS A 609 3.80 -27.89 -12.97
C CYS A 609 3.16 -29.25 -12.61
N VAL A 610 3.05 -30.15 -13.60
CA VAL A 610 2.33 -31.43 -13.44
C VAL A 610 3.07 -32.58 -14.12
N VAL A 611 2.82 -33.80 -13.65
CA VAL A 611 3.05 -34.99 -14.47
C VAL A 611 1.93 -35.07 -15.49
N TYR A 612 2.25 -34.74 -16.75
CA TYR A 612 1.26 -34.55 -17.79
C TYR A 612 0.59 -35.85 -18.21
N HIS A 613 -0.73 -35.87 -18.32
CA HIS A 613 -1.54 -36.98 -18.78
C HIS A 613 -2.61 -36.58 -19.82
N GLY A 614 -2.51 -35.34 -20.33
CA GLY A 614 -3.44 -34.81 -21.30
C GLY A 614 -3.31 -35.41 -22.72
N PRO A 615 -4.00 -34.77 -23.70
CA PRO A 615 -4.16 -35.34 -25.06
C PRO A 615 -2.88 -35.45 -25.88
N THR A 616 -1.87 -34.58 -25.68
CA THR A 616 -0.63 -34.61 -26.46
C THR A 616 0.24 -35.80 -26.05
N THR A 617 0.03 -36.93 -26.66
CA THR A 617 0.63 -38.24 -26.28
C THR A 617 2.15 -38.25 -26.20
N LYS A 618 2.83 -37.39 -27.00
CA LYS A 618 4.28 -37.19 -26.97
C LYS A 618 4.83 -36.81 -25.61
N TYR A 619 4.02 -36.13 -24.78
CA TYR A 619 4.43 -35.57 -23.47
C TYR A 619 3.81 -36.31 -22.28
N GLN A 620 2.98 -37.33 -22.50
CA GLN A 620 2.41 -38.11 -21.40
C GLN A 620 3.49 -38.71 -20.50
N GLY A 621 3.30 -38.58 -19.16
CA GLY A 621 4.24 -39.02 -18.16
C GLY A 621 5.45 -38.09 -17.93
N ARG A 622 5.56 -37.02 -18.72
CA ARG A 622 6.60 -36.00 -18.54
C ARG A 622 6.17 -34.92 -17.54
N GLN A 623 7.14 -34.26 -16.96
CA GLN A 623 6.89 -33.10 -16.09
C GLN A 623 6.81 -31.85 -16.96
N ILE A 624 5.61 -31.29 -17.07
CA ILE A 624 5.31 -30.12 -17.88
C ILE A 624 4.91 -28.99 -16.97
N CYS A 625 5.54 -27.83 -17.17
CA CYS A 625 5.17 -26.58 -16.52
C CYS A 625 4.44 -25.64 -17.47
N PHE A 626 3.35 -25.08 -17.02
CA PHE A 626 2.60 -24.00 -17.63
C PHE A 626 2.90 -22.73 -16.81
N GLY A 627 3.64 -21.80 -17.38
CA GLY A 627 4.06 -20.58 -16.71
C GLY A 627 3.35 -19.37 -17.28
N TRP A 628 2.86 -18.51 -16.41
CA TRP A 628 2.29 -17.22 -16.77
C TRP A 628 3.36 -16.15 -16.61
N ASN A 629 3.88 -15.72 -17.77
CA ASN A 629 5.11 -14.98 -17.87
C ASN A 629 4.89 -13.50 -18.21
N GLU A 630 4.07 -12.79 -17.40
CA GLU A 630 3.72 -11.36 -17.58
C GLU A 630 3.08 -11.02 -18.95
N THR A 631 3.44 -11.69 -20.04
CA THR A 631 3.02 -11.36 -21.40
C THR A 631 2.58 -12.58 -22.21
N HIS A 632 2.80 -13.78 -21.69
CA HIS A 632 2.58 -15.04 -22.40
C HIS A 632 2.27 -16.18 -21.45
N LEU A 633 1.43 -17.10 -21.90
CA LEU A 633 1.47 -18.48 -21.46
C LEU A 633 2.73 -19.15 -22.04
N SER A 634 3.59 -19.72 -21.20
CA SER A 634 4.81 -20.44 -21.57
C SER A 634 4.69 -21.91 -21.17
N ILE A 635 4.89 -22.84 -22.09
CA ILE A 635 4.82 -24.28 -21.81
C ILE A 635 6.22 -24.89 -21.96
N ALA A 636 6.69 -25.60 -20.93
CA ALA A 636 8.02 -26.18 -20.88
C ALA A 636 8.01 -27.64 -20.39
N ASP A 637 8.85 -28.47 -21.02
CA ASP A 637 9.20 -29.81 -20.53
C ASP A 637 10.41 -29.69 -19.59
N VAL A 638 10.16 -29.92 -18.33
CA VAL A 638 11.18 -29.85 -17.25
C VAL A 638 11.50 -31.24 -16.67
N THR A 639 11.22 -32.31 -17.41
CA THR A 639 11.49 -33.69 -16.99
C THR A 639 12.98 -33.87 -16.69
N ASP A 640 13.87 -33.42 -17.59
CA ASP A 640 15.29 -33.33 -17.33
C ASP A 640 15.59 -31.93 -16.76
N LYS A 641 15.77 -31.83 -15.45
CA LYS A 641 16.00 -30.56 -14.77
C LYS A 641 17.29 -29.85 -15.20
N SER A 642 18.23 -30.59 -15.74
CA SER A 642 19.52 -30.06 -16.23
C SER A 642 19.44 -29.55 -17.68
N HIS A 643 18.44 -30.00 -18.44
CA HIS A 643 18.21 -29.62 -19.84
C HIS A 643 16.69 -29.41 -20.10
N PRO A 644 16.06 -28.45 -19.47
CA PRO A 644 14.66 -28.16 -19.74
C PRO A 644 14.46 -27.60 -21.15
N ILE A 645 13.27 -27.85 -21.73
CA ILE A 645 12.97 -27.52 -23.12
C ILE A 645 11.72 -26.65 -23.17
N ALA A 646 11.79 -25.46 -23.77
CA ALA A 646 10.60 -24.69 -24.12
C ALA A 646 9.83 -25.43 -25.22
N ILE A 647 8.58 -25.77 -24.97
CA ILE A 647 7.68 -26.43 -25.94
C ILE A 647 7.03 -25.37 -26.82
N SER A 648 6.34 -24.45 -26.22
CA SER A 648 5.57 -23.40 -26.92
C SER A 648 5.35 -22.19 -26.03
N ARG A 649 4.85 -21.14 -26.66
CA ARG A 649 4.36 -19.92 -26.01
C ARG A 649 3.20 -19.34 -26.79
N ALA A 650 2.26 -18.74 -26.06
CA ALA A 650 1.13 -18.05 -26.65
C ALA A 650 0.84 -16.74 -25.92
N THR A 651 0.28 -15.80 -26.66
CA THR A 651 -0.14 -14.49 -26.12
C THR A 651 -1.55 -14.16 -26.59
N TYR A 652 -2.15 -13.12 -26.05
CA TYR A 652 -3.53 -12.73 -26.29
C TYR A 652 -3.67 -11.23 -26.50
N PRO A 653 -4.80 -10.74 -27.04
CA PRO A 653 -5.06 -9.30 -27.16
C PRO A 653 -5.23 -8.62 -25.80
N ASN A 654 -4.82 -7.36 -25.72
CA ASN A 654 -4.97 -6.52 -24.51
C ASN A 654 -4.31 -7.12 -23.26
N VAL A 655 -3.08 -7.64 -23.42
CA VAL A 655 -2.28 -8.13 -22.29
C VAL A 655 -1.97 -6.96 -21.34
N GLY A 656 -2.45 -7.05 -20.11
CA GLY A 656 -2.02 -6.22 -19.00
C GLY A 656 -0.87 -6.88 -18.25
N TYR A 657 -1.12 -8.09 -17.71
CA TYR A 657 -0.14 -8.89 -16.98
C TYR A 657 -0.60 -10.34 -16.87
N ALA A 658 -0.10 -11.24 -17.72
CA ALA A 658 -0.35 -12.68 -17.62
C ALA A 658 0.14 -13.18 -16.27
N HIS A 659 -0.81 -13.44 -15.36
CA HIS A 659 -0.55 -13.48 -13.91
C HIS A 659 -0.52 -14.91 -13.38
N GLN A 660 -1.66 -15.60 -13.35
CA GLN A 660 -1.83 -16.92 -12.75
C GLN A 660 -2.84 -17.75 -13.55
N GLY A 661 -2.86 -19.04 -13.38
CA GLY A 661 -3.88 -19.90 -13.98
C GLY A 661 -3.79 -21.34 -13.53
N TRP A 662 -4.80 -22.13 -13.94
CA TRP A 662 -4.93 -23.53 -13.52
C TRP A 662 -5.50 -24.42 -14.62
N LEU A 663 -4.98 -25.65 -14.73
CA LEU A 663 -5.43 -26.66 -15.68
C LEU A 663 -6.71 -27.36 -15.23
N THR A 664 -7.55 -27.73 -16.20
CA THR A 664 -8.59 -28.75 -15.96
C THR A 664 -7.97 -30.12 -15.66
N ASP A 665 -8.72 -30.97 -14.92
CA ASP A 665 -8.24 -32.30 -14.50
C ASP A 665 -7.79 -33.20 -15.67
N ASP A 666 -8.34 -33.00 -16.89
CA ASP A 666 -7.96 -33.71 -18.08
C ASP A 666 -6.81 -33.09 -18.88
N HIS A 667 -6.22 -32.02 -18.37
CA HIS A 667 -5.15 -31.20 -18.98
C HIS A 667 -5.45 -30.73 -20.43
N ARG A 668 -6.73 -30.46 -20.73
CA ARG A 668 -7.14 -29.99 -22.07
C ARG A 668 -7.29 -28.49 -22.13
N TYR A 669 -7.70 -27.90 -21.01
CA TYR A 669 -7.89 -26.45 -20.90
C TYR A 669 -7.08 -25.90 -19.75
N ALA A 670 -6.64 -24.66 -19.90
CA ALA A 670 -6.13 -23.83 -18.80
C ALA A 670 -6.98 -22.54 -18.72
N TYR A 671 -7.29 -22.13 -17.51
CA TYR A 671 -7.87 -20.81 -17.25
C TYR A 671 -6.77 -19.91 -16.71
N GLU A 672 -6.78 -18.66 -17.14
CA GLU A 672 -5.76 -17.66 -16.80
C GLU A 672 -6.43 -16.35 -16.40
N ASP A 673 -5.87 -15.67 -15.41
CA ASP A 673 -6.19 -14.30 -15.07
C ASP A 673 -5.11 -13.32 -15.58
N ASP A 674 -5.50 -12.03 -15.76
CA ASP A 674 -4.63 -10.93 -16.16
C ASP A 674 -4.79 -9.76 -15.17
N GLU A 675 -3.97 -9.74 -14.15
CA GLU A 675 -4.11 -8.86 -12.98
C GLU A 675 -4.13 -7.35 -13.28
N LEU A 676 -3.68 -6.92 -14.45
CA LEU A 676 -3.55 -5.48 -14.74
C LEU A 676 -4.43 -4.96 -15.87
N ASP A 677 -5.24 -5.78 -16.50
CA ASP A 677 -6.02 -5.34 -17.65
C ASP A 677 -7.23 -4.47 -17.25
N GLU A 678 -7.93 -4.76 -16.13
CA GLU A 678 -9.00 -3.90 -15.62
C GLU A 678 -8.45 -2.57 -15.12
N ILE A 679 -7.35 -2.61 -14.35
CA ILE A 679 -6.75 -1.40 -13.78
C ILE A 679 -6.14 -0.50 -14.84
N SER A 680 -5.72 -1.09 -15.95
CA SER A 680 -5.22 -0.38 -17.14
C SER A 680 -6.33 0.06 -18.08
N GLY A 681 -7.58 -0.32 -17.81
CA GLY A 681 -8.74 -0.01 -18.65
C GLY A 681 -8.69 -0.69 -20.01
N LEU A 682 -8.09 -1.86 -20.11
CA LEU A 682 -7.99 -2.65 -21.35
C LEU A 682 -9.24 -3.49 -21.58
N VAL A 683 -10.00 -3.77 -20.52
CA VAL A 683 -11.27 -4.50 -20.51
C VAL A 683 -12.28 -3.78 -19.59
N ASP A 684 -13.57 -4.12 -19.76
CA ASP A 684 -14.66 -3.44 -19.03
C ASP A 684 -15.13 -4.21 -17.77
N GLY A 685 -14.54 -5.36 -17.47
CA GLY A 685 -14.87 -6.19 -16.31
C GLY A 685 -13.87 -7.31 -16.12
N THR A 686 -13.88 -7.94 -14.94
CA THR A 686 -12.95 -9.03 -14.56
C THR A 686 -12.91 -10.10 -15.66
N ARG A 687 -11.71 -10.36 -16.21
CA ARG A 687 -11.52 -11.22 -17.37
C ARG A 687 -10.79 -12.52 -17.02
N THR A 688 -11.37 -13.65 -17.41
CA THR A 688 -10.69 -14.96 -17.37
C THR A 688 -10.49 -15.46 -18.80
N LEU A 689 -9.24 -15.76 -19.16
CA LEU A 689 -8.84 -16.31 -20.45
C LEU A 689 -8.96 -17.83 -20.43
N ILE A 690 -9.37 -18.44 -21.57
CA ILE A 690 -9.59 -19.87 -21.69
C ILE A 690 -8.71 -20.39 -22.81
N TRP A 691 -7.70 -21.16 -22.44
CA TRP A 691 -6.75 -21.76 -23.37
C TRP A 691 -7.13 -23.21 -23.66
N ASP A 692 -7.22 -23.59 -24.94
CA ASP A 692 -7.17 -24.98 -25.37
C ASP A 692 -5.67 -25.38 -25.48
N VAL A 693 -5.24 -26.24 -24.57
CA VAL A 693 -3.87 -26.78 -24.50
C VAL A 693 -3.83 -28.26 -24.86
N SER A 694 -4.86 -28.73 -25.61
CA SER A 694 -4.92 -30.12 -26.12
C SER A 694 -3.72 -30.48 -27.00
N ASP A 695 -3.14 -29.50 -27.69
CA ASP A 695 -1.85 -29.59 -28.37
C ASP A 695 -0.87 -28.66 -27.69
N LEU A 696 0.04 -29.20 -26.89
CA LEU A 696 1.04 -28.42 -26.15
C LEU A 696 2.02 -27.65 -27.06
N GLU A 697 2.17 -28.06 -28.32
CA GLU A 697 3.03 -27.37 -29.28
C GLU A 697 2.34 -26.15 -29.91
N ASN A 698 1.00 -26.12 -29.89
CA ASN A 698 0.17 -25.07 -30.48
C ASN A 698 -1.02 -24.71 -29.59
N PRO A 699 -0.80 -24.15 -28.39
CA PRO A 699 -1.90 -23.71 -27.53
C PRO A 699 -2.69 -22.57 -28.19
N VAL A 700 -4.01 -22.61 -28.05
CA VAL A 700 -4.94 -21.67 -28.68
C VAL A 700 -5.80 -20.98 -27.64
N LEU A 701 -5.93 -19.65 -27.71
CA LEU A 701 -6.96 -18.93 -26.96
C LEU A 701 -8.33 -19.33 -27.50
N ALA A 702 -9.06 -20.18 -26.77
CA ALA A 702 -10.32 -20.76 -27.18
C ALA A 702 -11.51 -19.84 -26.86
N GLY A 703 -11.39 -18.98 -25.87
CA GLY A 703 -12.42 -18.05 -25.45
C GLY A 703 -11.98 -17.17 -24.29
N GLU A 704 -12.89 -16.35 -23.83
CA GLU A 704 -12.75 -15.54 -22.64
C GLU A 704 -14.09 -15.42 -21.91
N TYR A 705 -14.04 -15.29 -20.59
CA TYR A 705 -15.18 -14.93 -19.78
C TYR A 705 -14.95 -13.55 -19.21
N ILE A 706 -15.89 -12.63 -19.40
CA ILE A 706 -15.84 -11.28 -18.82
C ILE A 706 -17.02 -11.13 -17.87
N SER A 707 -16.72 -10.92 -16.61
CA SER A 707 -17.72 -10.67 -15.57
C SER A 707 -18.36 -9.28 -15.72
N LYS A 708 -19.54 -9.10 -15.12
CA LYS A 708 -20.12 -7.75 -14.93
C LYS A 708 -19.47 -6.97 -13.81
N ASN A 709 -18.75 -7.65 -12.93
CA ASN A 709 -17.93 -7.06 -11.89
C ASN A 709 -16.69 -6.42 -12.53
N LYS A 710 -16.17 -5.35 -11.94
CA LYS A 710 -15.02 -4.61 -12.47
C LYS A 710 -13.78 -4.74 -11.63
N ALA A 711 -13.85 -5.46 -10.51
CA ALA A 711 -12.70 -5.66 -9.65
C ALA A 711 -11.56 -6.35 -10.41
N THR A 712 -10.35 -6.03 -10.04
CA THR A 712 -9.16 -6.77 -10.49
C THR A 712 -9.26 -8.22 -10.04
N ASP A 713 -8.99 -9.15 -10.96
CA ASP A 713 -8.83 -10.57 -10.62
C ASP A 713 -7.45 -10.86 -9.99
N HIS A 714 -7.33 -12.03 -9.43
CA HIS A 714 -6.11 -12.55 -8.83
C HIS A 714 -6.09 -14.08 -8.96
N ASN A 715 -5.82 -14.83 -7.90
CA ASN A 715 -5.62 -16.27 -7.97
C ASN A 715 -6.91 -17.07 -8.22
N LEU A 716 -6.88 -18.06 -9.12
CA LEU A 716 -7.98 -18.96 -9.42
C LEU A 716 -7.58 -20.45 -9.25
N TRP A 717 -8.52 -21.24 -8.76
CA TRP A 717 -8.31 -22.68 -8.55
C TRP A 717 -9.52 -23.48 -9.07
N LEU A 718 -9.26 -24.68 -9.61
CA LEU A 718 -10.30 -25.56 -10.11
C LEU A 718 -10.48 -26.78 -9.21
N VAL A 719 -11.73 -27.11 -8.89
CA VAL A 719 -12.13 -28.35 -8.24
C VAL A 719 -13.20 -29.01 -9.11
N GLY A 720 -12.82 -29.98 -9.93
CA GLY A 720 -13.69 -30.59 -10.93
C GLY A 720 -14.24 -29.54 -11.92
N ASN A 721 -15.56 -29.32 -11.88
CA ASN A 721 -16.23 -28.34 -12.75
C ASN A 721 -16.55 -27.01 -12.06
N THR A 722 -15.88 -26.72 -10.95
CA THR A 722 -16.06 -25.45 -10.24
C THR A 722 -14.74 -24.68 -10.20
N MET A 723 -14.78 -23.43 -10.60
CA MET A 723 -13.68 -22.49 -10.48
C MET A 723 -13.93 -21.52 -9.32
N TYR A 724 -12.93 -21.32 -8.50
CA TYR A 724 -12.92 -20.38 -7.37
C TYR A 724 -11.90 -19.30 -7.68
N GLN A 725 -12.35 -18.04 -7.76
CA GLN A 725 -11.51 -16.88 -8.05
C GLN A 725 -11.44 -15.94 -6.85
N SER A 726 -10.28 -15.42 -6.58
CA SER A 726 -10.03 -14.34 -5.62
C SER A 726 -9.92 -13.04 -6.38
N ASN A 727 -10.93 -12.17 -6.27
CA ASN A 727 -11.01 -10.96 -7.11
C ASN A 727 -10.93 -9.71 -6.23
N TYR A 728 -9.83 -9.57 -5.48
CA TYR A 728 -9.54 -8.43 -4.60
C TYR A 728 -10.79 -7.84 -3.91
N VAL A 729 -11.20 -6.62 -4.27
CA VAL A 729 -12.30 -5.89 -3.62
C VAL A 729 -13.66 -6.58 -3.76
N SER A 730 -13.83 -7.49 -4.71
CA SER A 730 -15.10 -8.19 -4.90
C SER A 730 -15.17 -9.57 -4.25
N GLY A 731 -14.13 -9.98 -3.54
CA GLY A 731 -14.13 -11.18 -2.73
C GLY A 731 -13.94 -12.47 -3.52
N LEU A 732 -14.49 -13.57 -2.99
CA LEU A 732 -14.52 -14.88 -3.63
C LEU A 732 -15.63 -14.95 -4.68
N ARG A 733 -15.30 -15.35 -5.92
CA ARG A 733 -16.24 -15.65 -7.00
C ARG A 733 -16.21 -17.14 -7.33
N VAL A 734 -17.36 -17.73 -7.56
CA VAL A 734 -17.51 -19.17 -7.82
C VAL A 734 -18.21 -19.36 -9.15
N LEU A 735 -17.55 -20.05 -10.09
CA LEU A 735 -18.06 -20.25 -11.43
C LEU A 735 -18.24 -21.75 -11.72
N ASP A 736 -19.34 -22.06 -12.41
CA ASP A 736 -19.54 -23.37 -13.06
C ASP A 736 -18.85 -23.35 -14.42
N ILE A 737 -17.92 -24.27 -14.61
CA ILE A 737 -17.16 -24.48 -15.85
C ILE A 737 -17.50 -25.83 -16.50
N THR A 738 -18.69 -26.37 -16.27
CA THR A 738 -19.16 -27.59 -16.96
C THR A 738 -19.13 -27.40 -18.47
N ASP A 739 -19.57 -26.24 -18.96
CA ASP A 739 -19.25 -25.74 -20.30
C ASP A 739 -17.94 -24.97 -20.23
N ARG A 740 -16.86 -25.59 -20.74
CA ARG A 740 -15.50 -25.06 -20.63
C ARG A 740 -15.32 -23.68 -21.27
N LEU A 741 -16.08 -23.39 -22.31
CA LEU A 741 -15.97 -22.12 -23.07
C LEU A 741 -16.94 -21.05 -22.61
N HIS A 742 -17.93 -21.41 -21.78
CA HIS A 742 -18.93 -20.47 -21.29
C HIS A 742 -19.13 -20.60 -19.78
N PRO A 743 -18.12 -20.20 -18.97
CA PRO A 743 -18.23 -20.16 -17.51
C PRO A 743 -19.44 -19.35 -17.04
N LYS A 744 -20.04 -19.76 -15.93
CA LYS A 744 -21.19 -19.06 -15.33
C LYS A 744 -20.96 -18.84 -13.85
N GLU A 745 -21.04 -17.60 -13.39
CA GLU A 745 -21.03 -17.31 -11.95
C GLU A 745 -22.25 -17.95 -11.30
N ILE A 746 -22.02 -18.77 -10.28
CA ILE A 746 -23.02 -19.51 -9.52
C ILE A 746 -23.06 -19.12 -8.04
N GLY A 747 -22.13 -18.30 -7.61
CA GLY A 747 -22.09 -17.80 -6.23
C GLY A 747 -20.92 -16.85 -6.00
N PHE A 748 -21.03 -16.07 -4.94
CA PHE A 748 -19.97 -15.21 -4.49
C PHE A 748 -20.07 -14.91 -2.98
N PHE A 749 -18.97 -14.47 -2.41
CA PHE A 749 -18.92 -13.88 -1.08
C PHE A 749 -17.95 -12.70 -1.10
N ASP A 750 -18.47 -11.49 -0.91
CA ASP A 750 -17.66 -10.29 -0.83
C ASP A 750 -16.99 -10.21 0.55
N THR A 751 -15.67 -10.27 0.60
CA THR A 751 -14.87 -10.20 1.83
C THR A 751 -14.43 -8.79 2.18
N HIS A 752 -14.66 -7.82 1.28
CA HIS A 752 -14.28 -6.41 1.41
C HIS A 752 -15.49 -5.48 1.32
N PRO A 753 -16.34 -5.41 2.38
CA PRO A 753 -17.67 -4.81 2.33
C PRO A 753 -17.66 -3.27 2.33
N VAL A 754 -16.66 -2.64 1.73
CA VAL A 754 -16.50 -1.18 1.70
C VAL A 754 -16.05 -0.71 0.32
N GLY A 755 -16.75 0.29 -0.18
CA GLY A 755 -16.47 0.85 -1.51
C GLY A 755 -17.16 0.08 -2.63
N PRO A 756 -17.01 0.56 -3.87
CA PRO A 756 -17.49 -0.15 -5.06
C PRO A 756 -16.48 -1.20 -5.53
N ASP A 757 -16.96 -2.18 -6.27
CA ASP A 757 -16.14 -3.19 -6.97
C ASP A 757 -15.41 -2.55 -8.18
N GLU A 758 -14.54 -1.61 -7.95
CA GLU A 758 -13.70 -0.96 -8.95
C GLU A 758 -12.29 -1.60 -8.95
N PRO A 759 -11.52 -1.49 -10.04
CA PRO A 759 -10.18 -2.08 -10.10
C PRO A 759 -9.26 -1.58 -8.98
N GLY A 760 -8.61 -2.51 -8.27
CA GLY A 760 -7.73 -2.22 -7.14
C GLY A 760 -7.16 -3.48 -6.50
N PHE A 761 -6.26 -3.30 -5.53
CA PHE A 761 -5.51 -4.39 -4.87
C PHE A 761 -5.84 -4.50 -3.37
N GLU A 762 -7.07 -4.21 -2.96
CA GLU A 762 -7.56 -4.36 -1.59
C GLU A 762 -8.46 -5.59 -1.48
N GLY A 763 -8.67 -6.14 -0.30
CA GLY A 763 -9.60 -7.26 -0.08
C GLY A 763 -8.95 -8.63 -0.26
N THR A 764 -9.57 -9.49 -1.06
CA THR A 764 -9.21 -10.91 -1.19
C THR A 764 -7.91 -11.12 -1.96
N TRP A 765 -6.91 -11.72 -1.30
CA TRP A 765 -5.64 -12.11 -1.92
C TRP A 765 -5.72 -13.51 -2.53
N GLY A 766 -6.06 -14.52 -1.73
CA GLY A 766 -6.05 -15.91 -2.14
C GLY A 766 -7.19 -16.73 -1.56
N ASN A 767 -7.41 -17.91 -2.13
CA ASN A 767 -8.34 -18.89 -1.61
C ASN A 767 -7.77 -20.32 -1.72
N TYR A 768 -8.23 -21.21 -0.85
CA TYR A 768 -7.89 -22.63 -0.90
C TYR A 768 -9.17 -23.49 -0.83
N PRO A 769 -9.61 -24.08 -1.97
CA PRO A 769 -10.86 -24.82 -2.03
C PRO A 769 -10.71 -26.34 -1.90
N PHE A 770 -9.51 -26.87 -1.58
CA PHE A 770 -9.22 -28.31 -1.63
C PHE A 770 -9.38 -29.03 -0.29
N PHE A 771 -10.07 -28.45 0.70
CA PHE A 771 -10.40 -29.15 1.94
C PHE A 771 -11.44 -30.26 1.71
N LYS A 772 -11.26 -31.40 2.40
CA LYS A 772 -12.16 -32.56 2.30
C LYS A 772 -13.58 -32.26 2.78
N SER A 773 -13.73 -31.35 3.73
CA SER A 773 -15.03 -30.86 4.22
C SER A 773 -15.81 -30.07 3.15
N GLY A 774 -15.14 -29.64 2.08
CA GLY A 774 -15.70 -28.77 1.04
C GLY A 774 -15.84 -27.30 1.47
N VAL A 775 -15.16 -26.90 2.55
CA VAL A 775 -15.03 -25.47 2.87
C VAL A 775 -13.91 -24.84 2.03
N VAL A 776 -13.97 -23.52 1.89
CA VAL A 776 -12.97 -22.72 1.22
C VAL A 776 -12.38 -21.75 2.25
N ALA A 777 -11.07 -21.81 2.47
CA ALA A 777 -10.39 -20.76 3.22
C ALA A 777 -10.07 -19.61 2.27
N VAL A 778 -10.34 -18.39 2.69
CA VAL A 778 -10.10 -17.18 1.90
C VAL A 778 -9.37 -16.17 2.77
N SER A 779 -8.23 -15.67 2.27
CA SER A 779 -7.50 -14.58 2.91
C SER A 779 -7.92 -13.24 2.32
N SER A 780 -8.35 -12.33 3.18
CA SER A 780 -8.59 -10.93 2.84
C SER A 780 -7.60 -10.05 3.58
N MET A 781 -6.85 -9.24 2.84
CA MET A 781 -5.61 -8.60 3.29
C MET A 781 -5.77 -7.82 4.60
N GLY A 782 -6.75 -6.94 4.64
CA GLY A 782 -7.01 -6.07 5.80
C GLY A 782 -8.03 -6.64 6.79
N GLU A 783 -8.94 -7.47 6.32
CA GLU A 783 -10.06 -8.02 7.08
C GLU A 783 -9.64 -9.22 7.94
N GLY A 784 -9.12 -10.27 7.27
CA GLY A 784 -8.74 -11.49 7.95
C GLY A 784 -9.00 -12.77 7.17
N LEU A 785 -9.12 -13.89 7.90
CA LEU A 785 -9.37 -15.21 7.36
C LEU A 785 -10.88 -15.52 7.39
N PHE A 786 -11.44 -15.83 6.22
CA PHE A 786 -12.81 -16.31 6.05
C PHE A 786 -12.80 -17.82 5.79
N ILE A 787 -13.70 -18.54 6.46
CA ILE A 787 -14.01 -19.94 6.16
C ILE A 787 -15.41 -19.94 5.56
N LEU A 788 -15.47 -20.25 4.28
CA LEU A 788 -16.68 -20.17 3.44
C LEU A 788 -17.15 -21.55 3.00
N LYS A 789 -18.40 -21.68 2.63
CA LYS A 789 -18.94 -22.90 2.07
C LYS A 789 -19.98 -22.61 0.99
N LYS A 790 -19.71 -23.08 -0.23
CA LYS A 790 -20.67 -22.99 -1.34
C LYS A 790 -21.89 -23.88 -1.08
N HIS A 791 -23.10 -23.39 -1.39
CA HIS A 791 -24.29 -24.22 -1.36
C HIS A 791 -24.15 -25.41 -2.34
N PRO A 792 -24.67 -26.57 -2.00
CA PRO A 792 -24.74 -27.67 -2.95
C PRO A 792 -25.50 -27.23 -4.20
N THR A 793 -24.92 -27.47 -5.37
CA THR A 793 -25.65 -27.22 -6.63
C THR A 793 -26.89 -28.12 -6.67
N PRO A 794 -28.12 -27.60 -6.85
CA PRO A 794 -29.30 -28.44 -7.01
C PRO A 794 -29.06 -29.43 -8.16
N PRO A 795 -29.48 -30.69 -8.03
CA PRO A 795 -29.36 -31.61 -9.14
C PRO A 795 -30.13 -31.03 -10.32
N VAL A 796 -29.50 -31.04 -11.50
CA VAL A 796 -30.16 -30.63 -12.74
C VAL A 796 -31.36 -31.53 -12.94
N PRO A 797 -32.60 -30.99 -13.13
CA PRO A 797 -33.81 -31.80 -13.22
C PRO A 797 -33.82 -32.70 -14.45
#